data_0c0c76fb283958ea51d6d2068b4b95c1
#
_entry.id   0c0c76fb283958ea51d6d2068b4b95c1
#
_cell.length_a   1.000
_cell.length_b   1.000
_cell.length_c   1.000
_cell.angle_alpha   90.00
_cell.angle_beta   90.00
_cell.angle_gamma   90.00
#
_symmetry.space_group_name_H-M   'P 1'
#
loop_
_entity.id
_entity.type
_entity.pdbx_description
1 polymer ?
#
loop_
_entity_poly.entity_id
_entity_poly.type
_entity_poly.pdbx_seq_one_letter_code
_entity_poly.pdbx_strand_id
1 'polypeptide(L)'
;MSLVRKTSSGSNPKTSTHLIGSLARGLKAAVPTMDRRTFLRRSGIGVGAGLAVSQLNLLQKANAVETKAMLDGKAGKIEVKRTVCTHCSVGCAVDATVENGVWVRQDSVFDSPINLGSYCAKGAALREHGHGDYRLRSPMKLVDGKYQKISWDQALDEITAKMKALRTKSTPDSLFFIGSSKHNNEQAYLLRKWVSFFGTNNTDHQARICHSTTVAGVANTWGYGAMTNSYNDMMNSKAALYIGSNAAEAHPVSMLSMLHAKENGCKLMVVDPRYTRTAAKSDQYVRIRSGTDIPFLFGVLYHVFNNGWEDKKYINDRVYGMDEVRKDVMEKWTPANVEAACGVPEAEVYKVAETMAKNRPSTIVWCMGQTQHTIGNAMVRASCILQLALGNIGRSGGGANIFRGHDNVQGATDVGPNPDSLPGYYGLAAGSWKHYATVWGVDYEWIKGRYAPDMMEKSGTTVSRWIDAVLEKSDMVDQATNVKGLFYWGHAPNSQTRGLDMKKAMDKLELLVVVDPYPSATAAMAAMPPAAGGQVNKDRAVYLLPATTQFETKGSVTASNRSIQWREKVIDPLFESVPDHVIMQALADRLGFGKELSVNYKMLDSKYAGKSWREPEPESILGEINRSVWTIGYTGQTPERLKAHMRMMNVFDPKTLKSRGGKDPVSGYDTAGDYFGLPWPCYGTAAIKHPGSPNLYDTSKSVMEGGGNFRANFGV
;
A
#
# COMPACT_ATOMS: atom_id res chain seq x y z
N MET A 1 -39.04 17.50 -13.64
CA MET A 1 -39.38 17.49 -12.20
C MET A 1 -38.46 18.46 -11.48
N SER A 2 -39.05 19.57 -11.05
CA SER A 2 -38.35 20.69 -10.40
C SER A 2 -38.28 20.42 -8.89
N LEU A 3 -37.08 20.48 -8.30
CA LEU A 3 -36.91 20.37 -6.86
C LEU A 3 -37.05 21.75 -6.22
N VAL A 4 -38.09 21.95 -5.49
CA VAL A 4 -38.39 23.15 -4.70
C VAL A 4 -37.66 23.07 -3.35
N ARG A 5 -36.83 24.07 -3.04
CA ARG A 5 -36.25 24.28 -1.71
C ARG A 5 -37.32 24.76 -0.73
N LYS A 6 -37.52 24.05 0.36
CA LYS A 6 -38.26 24.55 1.53
C LYS A 6 -37.37 25.40 2.41
N THR A 7 -37.72 26.66 2.59
CA THR A 7 -37.18 27.55 3.63
C THR A 7 -38.01 27.40 4.88
N SER A 8 -37.36 27.10 6.01
CA SER A 8 -37.99 27.23 7.34
C SER A 8 -37.46 28.51 7.99
N SER A 9 -38.42 29.36 8.35
CA SER A 9 -38.24 30.55 9.16
C SER A 9 -38.16 30.23 10.64
N GLY A 10 -37.34 30.94 11.38
CA GLY A 10 -37.51 31.00 12.84
C GLY A 10 -36.26 31.36 13.63
N SER A 11 -36.30 32.59 14.17
CA SER A 11 -35.64 33.17 15.34
C SER A 11 -34.17 33.64 15.24
N ASN A 12 -34.07 34.97 15.33
CA ASN A 12 -32.89 35.77 15.61
C ASN A 12 -32.29 35.48 17.00
N PRO A 13 -30.97 35.63 17.14
CA PRO A 13 -30.52 36.66 18.05
C PRO A 13 -29.47 37.60 17.47
N LYS A 14 -29.69 38.88 17.77
CA LYS A 14 -28.79 40.01 17.52
C LYS A 14 -27.49 39.82 18.32
N THR A 15 -26.38 40.06 17.68
CA THR A 15 -25.15 40.79 18.10
C THR A 15 -23.92 40.24 17.42
N SER A 16 -23.29 41.06 16.61
CA SER A 16 -21.86 41.15 16.26
C SER A 16 -21.55 41.58 14.77
N THR A 17 -22.41 42.38 14.17
CA THR A 17 -22.18 42.85 12.80
C THR A 17 -21.57 44.28 12.70
N HIS A 18 -21.15 44.90 13.81
CA HIS A 18 -20.67 46.28 13.81
C HIS A 18 -19.15 46.44 13.60
N LEU A 19 -18.33 45.41 13.78
CA LEU A 19 -16.86 45.56 13.63
C LEU A 19 -16.36 45.37 12.18
N ILE A 20 -17.00 44.54 11.39
CA ILE A 20 -16.58 44.25 10.01
C ILE A 20 -16.99 45.40 9.04
N GLY A 21 -18.11 46.03 9.31
CA GLY A 21 -18.62 47.14 8.49
C GLY A 21 -17.82 48.45 8.61
N SER A 22 -17.10 48.66 9.70
CA SER A 22 -16.24 49.86 9.92
C SER A 22 -14.85 49.71 9.27
N LEU A 23 -14.30 48.48 9.25
CA LEU A 23 -13.04 48.21 8.56
C LEU A 23 -13.16 48.28 7.03
N ALA A 24 -14.29 47.86 6.45
CA ALA A 24 -14.53 47.94 5.04
C ALA A 24 -14.76 49.39 4.53
N ARG A 25 -15.24 50.28 5.37
CA ARG A 25 -15.40 51.70 5.05
C ARG A 25 -14.09 52.53 5.16
N GLY A 26 -13.21 52.14 6.11
CA GLY A 26 -11.90 52.76 6.27
C GLY A 26 -10.91 52.45 5.11
N LEU A 27 -11.01 51.26 4.56
CA LEU A 27 -10.14 50.82 3.45
C LEU A 27 -10.50 51.46 2.08
N LYS A 28 -11.76 51.91 1.88
CA LYS A 28 -12.17 52.56 0.62
C LYS A 28 -11.67 54.00 0.46
N ALA A 29 -11.30 54.65 1.55
CA ALA A 29 -10.86 56.04 1.55
C ALA A 29 -9.34 56.24 1.38
N ALA A 30 -8.55 55.17 1.37
CA ALA A 30 -7.08 55.24 1.40
C ALA A 30 -6.37 54.63 0.16
N VAL A 31 -7.09 54.27 -0.91
CA VAL A 31 -6.46 53.70 -2.10
C VAL A 31 -6.40 54.79 -3.21
N PRO A 32 -5.19 55.30 -3.52
CA PRO A 32 -5.04 56.16 -4.70
C PRO A 32 -5.31 55.37 -5.97
N THR A 33 -6.00 55.95 -6.92
CA THR A 33 -6.19 55.39 -8.27
C THR A 33 -4.83 55.23 -8.95
N MET A 34 -4.32 54.02 -8.97
CA MET A 34 -3.10 53.64 -9.70
C MET A 34 -3.45 52.82 -10.94
N ASP A 35 -2.73 53.09 -12.04
CA ASP A 35 -2.84 52.29 -13.25
C ASP A 35 -2.35 50.83 -12.98
N ARG A 36 -2.86 49.91 -13.78
CA ARG A 36 -2.64 48.46 -13.62
C ARG A 36 -1.16 48.05 -13.68
N ARG A 37 -0.33 48.79 -14.41
CA ARG A 37 1.10 48.51 -14.61
C ARG A 37 1.92 48.94 -13.41
N THR A 38 1.59 50.07 -12.81
CA THR A 38 2.20 50.59 -11.59
C THR A 38 1.80 49.78 -10.37
N PHE A 39 0.54 49.31 -10.33
CA PHE A 39 0.07 48.38 -9.30
C PHE A 39 0.86 47.07 -9.34
N LEU A 40 1.02 46.43 -10.50
CA LEU A 40 1.74 45.15 -10.64
C LEU A 40 3.25 45.27 -10.34
N ARG A 41 3.90 46.40 -10.71
CA ARG A 41 5.30 46.65 -10.36
C ARG A 41 5.51 46.85 -8.85
N ARG A 42 4.63 47.60 -8.20
CA ARG A 42 4.76 47.87 -6.77
C ARG A 42 4.28 46.70 -5.89
N SER A 43 3.27 45.94 -6.31
CA SER A 43 2.83 44.72 -5.59
C SER A 43 3.82 43.59 -5.74
N GLY A 44 4.51 43.44 -6.89
CA GLY A 44 5.56 42.42 -7.05
C GLY A 44 6.75 42.62 -6.11
N ILE A 45 7.18 43.90 -5.92
CA ILE A 45 8.25 44.23 -4.98
C ILE A 45 7.76 44.19 -3.52
N GLY A 46 6.54 44.64 -3.24
CA GLY A 46 5.95 44.63 -1.89
C GLY A 46 5.63 43.25 -1.39
N VAL A 47 5.13 42.35 -2.24
CA VAL A 47 4.84 40.95 -1.88
C VAL A 47 6.13 40.16 -1.71
N GLY A 48 7.14 40.35 -2.57
CA GLY A 48 8.45 39.72 -2.42
C GLY A 48 9.17 40.13 -1.13
N ALA A 49 9.21 41.44 -0.83
CA ALA A 49 9.80 41.96 0.39
C ALA A 49 8.97 41.61 1.64
N GLY A 50 7.63 41.64 1.55
CA GLY A 50 6.74 41.26 2.65
C GLY A 50 6.82 39.79 3.00
N LEU A 51 6.94 38.90 2.00
CA LEU A 51 7.14 37.47 2.21
C LEU A 51 8.53 37.16 2.80
N ALA A 52 9.59 37.83 2.32
CA ALA A 52 10.92 37.66 2.89
C ALA A 52 11.01 38.17 4.33
N VAL A 53 10.42 39.33 4.64
CA VAL A 53 10.37 39.87 6.00
C VAL A 53 9.44 39.10 6.90
N SER A 54 8.32 38.55 6.40
CA SER A 54 7.44 37.71 7.19
C SER A 54 8.06 36.32 7.52
N GLN A 55 8.81 35.76 6.56
CA GLN A 55 9.56 34.53 6.82
C GLN A 55 10.74 34.75 7.79
N LEU A 56 11.48 35.85 7.65
CA LEU A 56 12.52 36.22 8.60
C LEU A 56 11.96 36.54 9.98
N ASN A 57 10.82 37.24 10.08
CA ASN A 57 10.15 37.48 11.36
C ASN A 57 9.53 36.21 11.98
N LEU A 58 9.06 35.25 11.16
CA LEU A 58 8.57 33.95 11.65
C LEU A 58 9.73 33.07 12.14
N LEU A 59 10.87 33.07 11.43
CA LEU A 59 12.09 32.40 11.86
C LEU A 59 12.68 33.03 13.12
N GLN A 60 12.72 34.35 13.19
CA GLN A 60 13.18 35.08 14.38
C GLN A 60 12.22 34.89 15.56
N LYS A 61 10.90 34.89 15.33
CA LYS A 61 9.92 34.58 16.39
C LYS A 61 9.98 33.15 16.85
N ALA A 62 10.16 32.19 15.93
CA ALA A 62 10.36 30.79 16.28
C ALA A 62 11.62 30.62 17.14
N ASN A 63 12.76 31.18 16.68
CA ASN A 63 14.01 31.14 17.42
C ASN A 63 13.92 31.92 18.77
N ALA A 64 13.19 33.05 18.82
CA ALA A 64 13.01 33.81 20.05
C ALA A 64 12.10 33.10 21.06
N VAL A 65 11.08 32.38 20.60
CA VAL A 65 10.22 31.54 21.45
C VAL A 65 11.00 30.35 21.99
N GLU A 66 11.80 29.71 21.12
CA GLU A 66 12.69 28.61 21.49
C GLU A 66 13.75 29.05 22.50
N THR A 67 14.40 30.19 22.24
CA THR A 67 15.42 30.77 23.12
C THR A 67 14.83 31.21 24.45
N LYS A 68 13.65 31.79 24.46
CA LYS A 68 12.97 32.22 25.69
C LYS A 68 12.50 31.03 26.53
N ALA A 69 11.96 29.99 25.90
CA ALA A 69 11.56 28.76 26.56
C ALA A 69 12.78 27.99 27.14
N MET A 70 13.92 27.99 26.44
CA MET A 70 15.18 27.47 26.95
C MET A 70 15.72 28.29 28.13
N LEU A 71 15.63 29.61 28.09
CA LEU A 71 16.08 30.51 29.15
C LEU A 71 15.22 30.41 30.39
N ASP A 72 13.91 30.17 30.25
CA ASP A 72 12.96 30.07 31.35
C ASP A 72 12.91 28.68 32.00
N GLY A 73 13.72 27.70 31.52
CA GLY A 73 13.74 26.31 31.98
C GLY A 73 12.40 25.57 31.77
N LYS A 74 11.52 26.14 30.96
CA LYS A 74 10.19 25.64 30.62
C LYS A 74 10.11 24.99 29.23
N ALA A 75 11.25 24.92 28.50
CA ALA A 75 11.31 24.22 27.23
C ALA A 75 11.02 22.75 27.44
N GLY A 76 9.86 22.31 26.99
CA GLY A 76 9.55 20.90 26.92
C GLY A 76 10.52 20.16 26.01
N LYS A 77 10.64 18.85 26.18
CA LYS A 77 11.44 18.00 25.29
C LYS A 77 10.82 18.03 23.89
N ILE A 78 11.49 18.70 22.95
CA ILE A 78 11.11 18.73 21.52
C ILE A 78 11.95 17.71 20.77
N GLU A 79 11.28 16.83 20.03
CA GLU A 79 11.91 15.81 19.18
C GLU A 79 11.34 15.90 17.78
N VAL A 80 12.19 15.79 16.76
CA VAL A 80 11.76 15.62 15.37
C VAL A 80 11.99 14.18 14.97
N LYS A 81 10.92 13.49 14.60
CA LYS A 81 10.95 12.07 14.22
C LYS A 81 10.57 11.91 12.77
N ARG A 82 11.44 11.31 11.98
CA ARG A 82 11.19 11.04 10.58
C ARG A 82 10.37 9.76 10.40
N THR A 83 9.28 9.87 9.67
CA THR A 83 8.36 8.78 9.43
C THR A 83 7.88 8.77 7.97
N VAL A 84 7.00 7.81 7.62
CA VAL A 84 6.45 7.64 6.28
C VAL A 84 4.93 7.81 6.33
N CYS A 85 4.39 8.56 5.37
CA CYS A 85 2.95 8.76 5.21
C CYS A 85 2.19 7.43 5.10
N THR A 86 1.03 7.34 5.76
CA THR A 86 0.22 6.12 5.85
C THR A 86 -0.97 6.08 4.89
N HIS A 87 -1.14 7.09 4.02
CA HIS A 87 -2.35 7.16 3.18
C HIS A 87 -2.28 6.33 1.91
N CYS A 88 -1.21 6.48 1.14
CA CYS A 88 -1.06 5.77 -0.13
C CYS A 88 0.36 5.25 -0.34
N SER A 89 0.50 4.42 -1.35
CA SER A 89 1.73 3.68 -1.65
C SER A 89 2.85 4.49 -2.31
N VAL A 90 2.78 5.83 -2.34
CA VAL A 90 3.87 6.66 -2.84
C VAL A 90 5.07 6.66 -1.88
N GLY A 91 4.82 6.57 -0.56
CA GLY A 91 5.89 6.51 0.42
C GLY A 91 6.51 7.87 0.75
N CYS A 92 5.71 8.93 0.82
CA CYS A 92 6.19 10.27 1.17
C CYS A 92 6.79 10.29 2.58
N ALA A 93 7.99 10.83 2.72
CA ALA A 93 8.62 11.05 4.01
C ALA A 93 8.04 12.30 4.69
N VAL A 94 7.91 12.24 6.00
CA VAL A 94 7.35 13.30 6.85
C VAL A 94 8.18 13.43 8.10
N ASP A 95 8.50 14.66 8.49
CA ASP A 95 9.10 15.00 9.78
C ASP A 95 7.99 15.39 10.77
N ALA A 96 7.87 14.63 11.84
CA ALA A 96 6.90 14.84 12.91
C ALA A 96 7.59 15.53 14.09
N THR A 97 7.15 16.74 14.45
CA THR A 97 7.62 17.44 15.65
C THR A 97 6.76 17.01 16.83
N VAL A 98 7.40 16.45 17.84
CA VAL A 98 6.79 15.96 19.06
C VAL A 98 7.27 16.81 20.24
N GLU A 99 6.35 17.39 20.98
CA GLU A 99 6.63 18.17 22.19
C GLU A 99 6.02 17.47 23.38
N ASN A 100 6.86 17.09 24.35
CA ASN A 100 6.44 16.37 25.55
C ASN A 100 5.58 15.12 25.28
N GLY A 101 5.92 14.37 24.22
CA GLY A 101 5.18 13.18 23.81
C GLY A 101 3.94 13.44 22.95
N VAL A 102 3.60 14.69 22.69
CA VAL A 102 2.46 15.08 21.84
C VAL A 102 2.95 15.48 20.46
N TRP A 103 2.36 14.92 19.41
CA TRP A 103 2.64 15.30 18.02
C TRP A 103 1.98 16.65 17.69
N VAL A 104 2.77 17.72 17.71
CA VAL A 104 2.26 19.11 17.59
C VAL A 104 2.31 19.64 16.17
N ARG A 105 3.29 19.20 15.36
CA ARG A 105 3.50 19.71 14.00
C ARG A 105 4.03 18.60 13.08
N GLN A 106 3.82 18.76 11.78
CA GLN A 106 4.41 17.91 10.74
C GLN A 106 4.87 18.77 9.56
N ASP A 107 5.98 18.38 8.97
CA ASP A 107 6.56 19.01 7.79
C ASP A 107 6.89 17.95 6.74
N SER A 108 6.87 18.35 5.46
CA SER A 108 7.37 17.51 4.39
C SER A 108 8.90 17.50 4.40
N VAL A 109 9.50 16.37 4.05
CA VAL A 109 10.97 16.26 4.00
C VAL A 109 11.49 16.76 2.67
N PHE A 110 12.19 17.89 2.69
CA PHE A 110 12.72 18.53 1.47
C PHE A 110 13.79 17.68 0.79
N ASP A 111 14.59 16.96 1.56
CA ASP A 111 15.67 16.11 1.06
C ASP A 111 15.18 14.74 0.58
N SER A 112 13.90 14.44 0.75
CA SER A 112 13.35 13.14 0.31
C SER A 112 13.41 13.00 -1.20
N PRO A 113 14.05 11.98 -1.74
CA PRO A 113 14.08 11.75 -3.18
C PRO A 113 12.72 11.34 -3.74
N ILE A 114 11.77 10.96 -2.88
CA ILE A 114 10.43 10.50 -3.27
C ILE A 114 9.45 11.67 -3.40
N ASN A 115 9.32 12.50 -2.38
CA ASN A 115 8.31 13.56 -2.34
C ASN A 115 8.85 14.97 -2.49
N LEU A 116 10.16 15.16 -2.59
CA LEU A 116 10.82 16.43 -2.95
C LEU A 116 10.24 17.65 -2.20
N GLY A 117 10.09 17.54 -0.90
CA GLY A 117 9.52 18.60 -0.07
C GLY A 117 8.01 18.80 -0.20
N SER A 118 7.28 17.88 -0.81
CA SER A 118 5.83 17.99 -1.02
C SER A 118 5.04 16.94 -0.28
N TYR A 119 3.82 17.27 0.08
CA TYR A 119 2.77 16.29 0.43
C TYR A 119 1.40 16.81 -0.05
N CYS A 120 0.46 15.90 -0.20
CA CYS A 120 -0.91 16.23 -0.59
C CYS A 120 -1.78 16.55 0.62
N ALA A 121 -3.04 16.94 0.40
CA ALA A 121 -3.99 17.22 1.48
C ALA A 121 -4.15 16.06 2.49
N LYS A 122 -4.08 14.80 2.01
CA LYS A 122 -4.09 13.62 2.90
C LYS A 122 -2.85 13.57 3.80
N GLY A 123 -1.68 13.83 3.22
CA GLY A 123 -0.42 13.94 3.97
C GLY A 123 -0.43 15.10 4.97
N ALA A 124 -1.06 16.22 4.64
CA ALA A 124 -1.22 17.34 5.54
C ALA A 124 -2.09 17.02 6.77
N ALA A 125 -3.00 16.05 6.66
CA ALA A 125 -3.92 15.63 7.73
C ALA A 125 -3.42 14.42 8.53
N LEU A 126 -2.16 13.99 8.37
CA LEU A 126 -1.65 12.76 9.03
C LEU A 126 -1.79 12.77 10.54
N ARG A 127 -1.54 13.90 11.17
CA ARG A 127 -1.61 14.04 12.62
C ARG A 127 -2.98 13.66 13.19
N GLU A 128 -4.05 13.91 12.44
CA GLU A 128 -5.42 13.61 12.85
C GLU A 128 -5.66 12.10 13.05
N HIS A 129 -4.88 11.23 12.39
CA HIS A 129 -4.97 9.79 12.57
C HIS A 129 -4.61 9.31 13.97
N GLY A 130 -3.67 9.99 14.63
CA GLY A 130 -3.23 9.60 15.97
C GLY A 130 -4.11 10.14 17.11
N HIS A 131 -4.81 11.27 16.91
CA HIS A 131 -5.43 12.05 17.97
C HIS A 131 -6.96 12.03 18.00
N GLY A 132 -7.61 11.32 17.09
CA GLY A 132 -9.07 11.35 16.96
C GLY A 132 -9.83 10.85 18.20
N ASP A 133 -10.92 11.53 18.54
CA ASP A 133 -11.82 11.14 19.63
C ASP A 133 -12.52 9.78 19.38
N TYR A 134 -12.49 9.32 18.15
CA TYR A 134 -13.12 8.08 17.67
C TYR A 134 -12.24 6.83 17.89
N ARG A 135 -11.06 6.96 18.52
CA ARG A 135 -10.17 5.85 18.83
C ARG A 135 -10.84 4.86 19.78
N LEU A 136 -10.67 3.57 19.49
CA LEU A 136 -11.00 2.51 20.44
C LEU A 136 -10.06 2.61 21.65
N ARG A 137 -10.64 2.77 22.85
CA ARG A 137 -9.86 3.13 24.06
C ARG A 137 -9.49 1.94 24.92
N SER A 138 -10.25 0.85 24.84
CA SER A 138 -10.05 -0.35 25.67
C SER A 138 -10.57 -1.58 24.94
N PRO A 139 -10.15 -2.80 25.32
CA PRO A 139 -10.77 -4.03 24.84
C PRO A 139 -12.26 -4.04 25.18
N MET A 140 -13.06 -4.56 24.26
CA MET A 140 -14.51 -4.64 24.43
C MET A 140 -15.04 -6.00 23.97
N LYS A 141 -16.13 -6.44 24.59
CA LYS A 141 -16.89 -7.64 24.24
C LYS A 141 -18.33 -7.25 23.92
N LEU A 142 -18.90 -7.86 22.89
CA LEU A 142 -20.31 -7.68 22.55
C LEU A 142 -21.17 -8.55 23.49
N VAL A 143 -22.02 -7.90 24.28
CA VAL A 143 -22.97 -8.52 25.20
C VAL A 143 -24.34 -7.89 24.95
N ASP A 144 -25.35 -8.70 24.69
CA ASP A 144 -26.74 -8.23 24.46
C ASP A 144 -26.85 -7.06 23.44
N GLY A 145 -26.11 -7.18 22.34
CA GLY A 145 -26.10 -6.17 21.28
C GLY A 145 -25.30 -4.89 21.58
N LYS A 146 -24.64 -4.80 22.72
CA LYS A 146 -23.83 -3.65 23.12
C LYS A 146 -22.39 -4.04 23.45
N TYR A 147 -21.44 -3.23 23.04
CA TYR A 147 -20.05 -3.42 23.40
C TYR A 147 -19.77 -2.95 24.82
N GLN A 148 -19.27 -3.85 25.67
CA GLN A 148 -18.92 -3.60 27.06
C GLN A 148 -17.39 -3.69 27.22
N LYS A 149 -16.81 -2.78 28.01
CA LYS A 149 -15.38 -2.80 28.35
C LYS A 149 -15.02 -4.06 29.13
N ILE A 150 -13.92 -4.68 28.75
CA ILE A 150 -13.28 -5.80 29.46
C ILE A 150 -11.78 -5.53 29.62
N SER A 151 -11.09 -6.34 30.41
CA SER A 151 -9.63 -6.24 30.51
C SER A 151 -8.95 -6.96 29.35
N TRP A 152 -7.68 -6.61 29.08
CA TRP A 152 -6.86 -7.32 28.09
C TRP A 152 -6.71 -8.81 28.44
N ASP A 153 -6.47 -9.15 29.71
CA ASP A 153 -6.30 -10.55 30.10
C ASP A 153 -7.58 -11.34 29.88
N GLN A 154 -8.72 -10.80 30.30
CA GLN A 154 -10.01 -11.43 30.04
C GLN A 154 -10.23 -11.64 28.55
N ALA A 155 -9.97 -10.62 27.70
CA ALA A 155 -10.14 -10.74 26.26
C ALA A 155 -9.25 -11.85 25.68
N LEU A 156 -7.95 -11.83 25.99
CA LEU A 156 -7.00 -12.79 25.46
C LEU A 156 -7.26 -14.20 25.95
N ASP A 157 -7.64 -14.39 27.21
CA ASP A 157 -7.94 -15.69 27.79
C ASP A 157 -9.22 -16.31 27.19
N GLU A 158 -10.29 -15.53 27.08
CA GLU A 158 -11.54 -15.98 26.46
C GLU A 158 -11.36 -16.30 24.97
N ILE A 159 -10.65 -15.43 24.20
CA ILE A 159 -10.36 -15.63 22.79
C ILE A 159 -9.56 -16.92 22.59
N THR A 160 -8.46 -17.10 23.34
CA THR A 160 -7.59 -18.28 23.17
C THR A 160 -8.25 -19.57 23.63
N ALA A 161 -9.09 -19.53 24.65
CA ALA A 161 -9.91 -20.67 25.08
C ALA A 161 -10.87 -21.09 23.93
N LYS A 162 -11.56 -20.12 23.30
CA LYS A 162 -12.45 -20.40 22.16
C LYS A 162 -11.70 -20.90 20.95
N MET A 163 -10.50 -20.37 20.65
CA MET A 163 -9.65 -20.86 19.56
C MET A 163 -9.21 -22.31 19.78
N LYS A 164 -8.78 -22.66 21.00
CA LYS A 164 -8.42 -24.04 21.36
C LYS A 164 -9.62 -24.99 21.20
N ALA A 165 -10.79 -24.57 21.68
CA ALA A 165 -12.02 -25.35 21.57
C ALA A 165 -12.42 -25.61 20.10
N LEU A 166 -12.38 -24.58 19.25
CA LEU A 166 -12.67 -24.71 17.82
C LEU A 166 -11.67 -25.60 17.10
N ARG A 167 -10.37 -25.45 17.40
CA ARG A 167 -9.31 -26.29 16.83
C ARG A 167 -9.49 -27.77 17.22
N THR A 168 -9.83 -28.05 18.47
CA THR A 168 -10.01 -29.44 18.98
C THR A 168 -11.30 -30.05 18.45
N LYS A 169 -12.40 -29.30 18.43
CA LYS A 169 -13.70 -29.76 17.95
C LYS A 169 -13.78 -29.96 16.44
N SER A 170 -12.95 -29.22 15.71
CA SER A 170 -12.90 -29.24 14.25
C SER A 170 -11.45 -29.45 13.79
N THR A 171 -10.88 -28.51 13.01
CA THR A 171 -9.47 -28.49 12.60
C THR A 171 -8.95 -27.07 12.73
N PRO A 172 -7.64 -26.80 12.61
CA PRO A 172 -7.10 -25.43 12.55
C PRO A 172 -7.76 -24.58 11.45
N ASP A 173 -8.21 -25.18 10.34
CA ASP A 173 -8.87 -24.49 9.22
C ASP A 173 -10.25 -23.94 9.57
N SER A 174 -10.79 -24.25 10.76
CA SER A 174 -11.99 -23.61 11.29
C SER A 174 -11.81 -22.12 11.64
N LEU A 175 -10.58 -21.63 11.61
CA LEU A 175 -10.28 -20.21 11.81
C LEU A 175 -9.69 -19.56 10.55
N PHE A 176 -10.05 -18.30 10.31
CA PHE A 176 -9.52 -17.48 9.23
C PHE A 176 -8.98 -16.16 9.76
N PHE A 177 -7.80 -15.78 9.30
CA PHE A 177 -7.06 -14.61 9.79
C PHE A 177 -6.86 -13.61 8.65
N ILE A 178 -7.57 -12.49 8.68
CA ILE A 178 -7.46 -11.44 7.67
C ILE A 178 -6.52 -10.36 8.20
N GLY A 179 -5.36 -10.22 7.53
CA GLY A 179 -4.36 -9.21 7.84
C GLY A 179 -4.61 -7.87 7.16
N SER A 180 -3.68 -6.96 7.31
CA SER A 180 -3.78 -5.58 6.86
C SER A 180 -2.65 -5.15 5.95
N SER A 181 -3.00 -4.39 4.89
CA SER A 181 -2.04 -3.60 4.12
C SER A 181 -1.52 -2.36 4.87
N LYS A 182 -2.02 -2.13 6.09
CA LYS A 182 -1.57 -1.09 7.01
C LYS A 182 -0.56 -1.59 8.04
N HIS A 183 -0.39 -2.91 8.17
CA HIS A 183 0.70 -3.49 8.93
C HIS A 183 2.05 -3.05 8.36
N ASN A 184 3.05 -2.88 9.21
CA ASN A 184 4.45 -2.85 8.77
C ASN A 184 4.84 -4.22 8.20
N ASN A 185 5.94 -4.30 7.45
CA ASN A 185 6.42 -5.58 6.91
C ASN A 185 6.62 -6.63 8.00
N GLU A 186 7.15 -6.22 9.14
CA GLU A 186 7.42 -7.07 10.30
C GLU A 186 6.12 -7.65 10.88
N GLN A 187 5.07 -6.83 11.00
CA GLN A 187 3.77 -7.28 11.49
C GLN A 187 3.08 -8.22 10.49
N ALA A 188 3.16 -7.89 9.19
CA ALA A 188 2.59 -8.71 8.14
C ALA A 188 3.29 -10.09 8.05
N TYR A 189 4.62 -10.10 8.11
CA TYR A 189 5.44 -11.32 8.14
C TYR A 189 5.16 -12.17 9.38
N LEU A 190 5.13 -11.53 10.55
CA LEU A 190 4.85 -12.23 11.80
C LEU A 190 3.47 -12.87 11.79
N LEU A 191 2.46 -12.22 11.23
CA LEU A 191 1.12 -12.80 11.08
C LEU A 191 1.15 -14.06 10.21
N ARG A 192 1.90 -14.07 9.08
CA ARG A 192 2.01 -15.27 8.25
C ARG A 192 2.72 -16.41 8.99
N LYS A 193 3.80 -16.12 9.70
CA LYS A 193 4.51 -17.11 10.57
C LYS A 193 3.58 -17.62 11.68
N TRP A 194 2.87 -16.72 12.34
CA TRP A 194 1.93 -17.03 13.42
C TRP A 194 0.82 -17.98 12.96
N VAL A 195 0.20 -17.68 11.81
CA VAL A 195 -0.85 -18.52 11.22
C VAL A 195 -0.32 -19.88 10.83
N SER A 196 0.90 -19.96 10.30
CA SER A 196 1.58 -21.22 10.01
C SER A 196 1.80 -22.07 11.27
N PHE A 197 2.16 -21.43 12.39
CA PHE A 197 2.36 -22.12 13.67
C PHE A 197 1.04 -22.45 14.37
N PHE A 198 -0.03 -21.75 14.05
CA PHE A 198 -1.37 -22.17 14.42
C PHE A 198 -1.81 -23.43 13.66
N GLY A 199 -1.35 -23.62 12.44
CA GLY A 199 -1.55 -24.84 11.61
C GLY A 199 -2.60 -24.71 10.51
N THR A 200 -2.73 -23.52 9.92
CA THR A 200 -3.62 -23.29 8.77
C THR A 200 -2.99 -22.35 7.74
N ASN A 201 -3.46 -22.43 6.49
CA ASN A 201 -3.20 -21.46 5.44
C ASN A 201 -4.37 -20.48 5.24
N ASN A 202 -5.40 -20.56 6.09
CA ASN A 202 -6.54 -19.64 6.06
C ASN A 202 -6.15 -18.25 6.55
N THR A 203 -5.46 -17.52 5.68
CA THR A 203 -5.03 -16.13 5.92
C THR A 203 -4.92 -15.38 4.60
N ASP A 204 -5.25 -14.11 4.59
CA ASP A 204 -5.16 -13.24 3.41
C ASP A 204 -5.20 -11.77 3.87
N HIS A 205 -5.15 -10.80 2.93
CA HIS A 205 -5.24 -9.39 3.27
C HIS A 205 -5.86 -8.54 2.14
N GLN A 206 -5.92 -7.20 2.30
CA GLN A 206 -6.58 -6.31 1.33
C GLN A 206 -6.05 -6.40 -0.10
N ALA A 207 -4.81 -6.84 -0.33
CA ALA A 207 -4.28 -6.96 -1.69
C ALA A 207 -5.10 -7.91 -2.57
N ARG A 208 -5.77 -8.92 -1.98
CA ARG A 208 -6.65 -9.85 -2.68
C ARG A 208 -7.79 -9.13 -3.40
N ILE A 209 -8.44 -8.19 -2.75
CA ILE A 209 -9.53 -7.40 -3.33
C ILE A 209 -9.04 -6.11 -4.00
N CYS A 210 -7.76 -5.81 -3.89
CA CYS A 210 -7.10 -4.65 -4.49
C CYS A 210 -6.47 -5.04 -5.84
N HIS A 211 -5.28 -5.61 -5.83
CA HIS A 211 -4.45 -5.87 -7.00
C HIS A 211 -4.16 -7.36 -7.26
N SER A 212 -4.99 -8.31 -6.79
CA SER A 212 -4.72 -9.74 -7.04
C SER A 212 -4.65 -10.09 -8.52
N THR A 213 -5.56 -9.56 -9.33
CA THR A 213 -5.56 -9.77 -10.78
C THR A 213 -4.36 -9.11 -11.45
N THR A 214 -3.90 -7.95 -10.96
CA THR A 214 -2.64 -7.33 -11.40
C THR A 214 -1.44 -8.20 -11.04
N VAL A 215 -1.35 -8.67 -9.78
CA VAL A 215 -0.22 -9.52 -9.35
C VAL A 215 -0.16 -10.78 -10.23
N ALA A 216 -1.29 -11.47 -10.43
CA ALA A 216 -1.36 -12.66 -11.27
C ALA A 216 -1.02 -12.35 -12.73
N GLY A 217 -1.58 -11.29 -13.32
CA GLY A 217 -1.36 -10.91 -14.71
C GLY A 217 0.10 -10.56 -15.01
N VAL A 218 0.72 -9.77 -14.13
CA VAL A 218 2.12 -9.39 -14.26
C VAL A 218 3.05 -10.56 -13.99
N ALA A 219 2.78 -11.36 -12.94
CA ALA A 219 3.58 -12.54 -12.61
C ALA A 219 3.55 -13.59 -13.74
N ASN A 220 2.40 -13.79 -14.38
CA ASN A 220 2.27 -14.67 -15.54
C ASN A 220 2.97 -14.14 -16.80
N THR A 221 3.40 -12.89 -16.79
CA THR A 221 4.11 -12.28 -17.92
C THR A 221 5.63 -12.31 -17.73
N TRP A 222 6.14 -11.93 -16.55
CA TRP A 222 7.58 -11.89 -16.25
C TRP A 222 7.99 -12.38 -14.86
N GLY A 223 7.15 -13.16 -14.19
CA GLY A 223 7.54 -13.98 -13.04
C GLY A 223 7.24 -13.36 -11.66
N TYR A 224 6.90 -12.07 -11.57
CA TYR A 224 6.54 -11.43 -10.28
C TYR A 224 5.60 -10.26 -10.48
N GLY A 225 4.76 -10.01 -9.50
CA GLY A 225 3.66 -9.07 -9.57
C GLY A 225 3.96 -7.72 -8.92
N ALA A 226 4.89 -6.95 -9.48
CA ALA A 226 5.23 -5.63 -9.00
C ALA A 226 5.44 -4.63 -10.15
N MET A 227 5.40 -3.36 -9.84
CA MET A 227 5.75 -2.25 -10.73
C MET A 227 7.21 -2.42 -11.21
N THR A 228 7.46 -2.24 -12.51
CA THR A 228 8.78 -2.52 -13.09
C THR A 228 9.80 -1.42 -12.87
N ASN A 229 9.34 -0.16 -12.79
CA ASN A 229 10.19 1.03 -12.60
C ASN A 229 9.84 1.72 -11.27
N SER A 230 10.52 2.78 -10.92
CA SER A 230 10.16 3.63 -9.79
C SER A 230 9.29 4.80 -10.22
N TYR A 231 8.62 5.45 -9.27
CA TYR A 231 7.93 6.73 -9.53
C TYR A 231 8.89 7.77 -10.12
N ASN A 232 10.09 7.82 -9.59
CA ASN A 232 11.13 8.78 -9.98
C ASN A 232 11.60 8.55 -11.42
N ASP A 233 11.74 7.29 -11.83
CA ASP A 233 12.18 6.92 -13.17
C ASP A 233 11.20 7.40 -14.27
N MET A 234 9.95 7.63 -13.91
CA MET A 234 8.96 8.19 -14.86
C MET A 234 9.35 9.59 -15.38
N MET A 235 10.25 10.30 -14.71
CA MET A 235 10.84 11.56 -15.24
C MET A 235 11.59 11.35 -16.56
N ASN A 236 12.01 10.14 -16.86
CA ASN A 236 12.75 9.77 -18.07
C ASN A 236 11.84 9.38 -19.24
N SER A 237 10.52 9.26 -19.01
CA SER A 237 9.55 8.88 -20.04
C SER A 237 9.42 9.92 -21.14
N LYS A 238 9.23 9.49 -22.38
CA LYS A 238 8.93 10.36 -23.51
C LYS A 238 7.45 10.35 -23.87
N ALA A 239 6.74 9.26 -23.53
CA ALA A 239 5.29 9.17 -23.54
C ALA A 239 4.81 8.38 -22.35
N ALA A 240 3.62 8.68 -21.84
CA ALA A 240 2.98 7.98 -20.73
C ALA A 240 1.49 7.75 -21.02
N LEU A 241 1.04 6.51 -20.92
CA LEU A 241 -0.36 6.13 -21.02
C LEU A 241 -0.90 5.78 -19.63
N TYR A 242 -1.79 6.61 -19.08
CA TYR A 242 -2.53 6.29 -17.86
C TYR A 242 -3.88 5.68 -18.24
N ILE A 243 -4.10 4.43 -17.86
CA ILE A 243 -5.34 3.72 -18.15
C ILE A 243 -5.96 3.20 -16.85
N GLY A 244 -7.19 3.65 -16.52
CA GLY A 244 -7.86 3.29 -15.28
C GLY A 244 -7.10 3.72 -14.00
N SER A 245 -6.39 4.86 -14.07
CA SER A 245 -5.59 5.41 -12.96
C SER A 245 -5.79 6.92 -12.81
N ASN A 246 -6.43 7.34 -11.74
CA ASN A 246 -6.57 8.76 -11.40
C ASN A 246 -5.51 9.18 -10.36
N ALA A 247 -4.25 9.19 -10.77
CA ALA A 247 -3.12 9.44 -9.89
C ALA A 247 -3.16 10.83 -9.24
N ALA A 248 -3.68 11.85 -9.92
CA ALA A 248 -3.77 13.20 -9.36
C ALA A 248 -4.68 13.29 -8.11
N GLU A 249 -5.59 12.34 -7.90
CA GLU A 249 -6.41 12.24 -6.68
C GLU A 249 -5.93 11.13 -5.74
N ALA A 250 -5.64 9.94 -6.27
CA ALA A 250 -5.28 8.79 -5.46
C ALA A 250 -3.82 8.83 -4.98
N HIS A 251 -2.89 9.26 -5.83
CA HIS A 251 -1.43 9.28 -5.61
C HIS A 251 -0.81 10.64 -5.97
N PRO A 252 -1.28 11.76 -5.41
CA PRO A 252 -0.98 13.10 -5.96
C PRO A 252 0.50 13.40 -6.08
N VAL A 253 1.32 12.96 -5.12
CA VAL A 253 2.76 13.26 -5.13
C VAL A 253 3.50 12.50 -6.23
N SER A 254 3.01 11.32 -6.68
CA SER A 254 3.60 10.64 -7.84
C SER A 254 3.52 11.45 -9.14
N MET A 255 2.55 12.38 -9.21
CA MET A 255 2.41 13.26 -10.36
C MET A 255 3.56 14.25 -10.52
N LEU A 256 4.35 14.51 -9.47
CA LEU A 256 5.54 15.37 -9.59
C LEU A 256 6.49 14.84 -10.66
N SER A 257 6.82 13.56 -10.60
CA SER A 257 7.70 12.93 -11.57
C SER A 257 7.13 12.99 -13.00
N MET A 258 5.83 12.78 -13.14
CA MET A 258 5.17 12.86 -14.45
C MET A 258 5.07 14.29 -14.99
N LEU A 259 4.83 15.28 -14.13
CA LEU A 259 4.80 16.67 -14.54
C LEU A 259 6.20 17.16 -14.94
N HIS A 260 7.25 16.77 -14.24
CA HIS A 260 8.63 17.02 -14.67
C HIS A 260 8.95 16.34 -16.00
N ALA A 261 8.44 15.12 -16.25
CA ALA A 261 8.58 14.51 -17.58
C ALA A 261 7.88 15.34 -18.66
N LYS A 262 6.67 15.88 -18.38
CA LYS A 262 5.95 16.77 -19.32
C LYS A 262 6.70 18.05 -19.62
N GLU A 263 7.28 18.70 -18.62
CA GLU A 263 8.15 19.87 -18.78
C GLU A 263 9.31 19.57 -19.72
N ASN A 264 9.79 18.33 -19.76
CA ASN A 264 10.82 17.81 -20.66
C ASN A 264 10.27 17.21 -21.97
N GLY A 265 9.01 17.52 -22.32
CA GLY A 265 8.39 17.15 -23.60
C GLY A 265 7.67 15.79 -23.63
N CYS A 266 7.55 15.07 -22.50
CA CYS A 266 6.79 13.82 -22.44
C CYS A 266 5.31 14.06 -22.80
N LYS A 267 4.75 13.17 -23.63
CA LYS A 267 3.34 13.19 -24.02
C LYS A 267 2.52 12.34 -23.03
N LEU A 268 1.59 12.98 -22.33
CA LEU A 268 0.70 12.33 -21.37
C LEU A 268 -0.65 12.02 -22.03
N MET A 269 -1.01 10.75 -22.09
CA MET A 269 -2.31 10.25 -22.54
C MET A 269 -3.07 9.64 -21.37
N VAL A 270 -4.38 9.87 -21.31
CA VAL A 270 -5.24 9.30 -20.26
C VAL A 270 -6.46 8.63 -20.90
N VAL A 271 -6.66 7.36 -20.57
CA VAL A 271 -7.79 6.54 -20.97
C VAL A 271 -8.62 6.22 -19.74
N ASP A 272 -9.83 6.76 -19.66
CA ASP A 272 -10.70 6.61 -18.50
C ASP A 272 -12.16 6.88 -18.90
N PRO A 273 -13.16 6.14 -18.39
CA PRO A 273 -14.57 6.44 -18.66
C PRO A 273 -14.99 7.85 -18.19
N ARG A 274 -14.27 8.40 -17.20
CA ARG A 274 -14.53 9.71 -16.60
C ARG A 274 -13.37 10.68 -16.88
N TYR A 275 -13.71 11.93 -17.17
CA TYR A 275 -12.72 13.00 -17.24
C TYR A 275 -12.22 13.37 -15.84
N THR A 276 -11.09 12.78 -15.47
CA THR A 276 -10.50 12.87 -14.12
C THR A 276 -9.57 14.07 -13.98
N ARG A 277 -9.11 14.36 -12.75
CA ARG A 277 -8.06 15.37 -12.52
C ARG A 277 -6.73 15.00 -13.21
N THR A 278 -6.46 13.71 -13.38
CA THR A 278 -5.30 13.25 -14.17
C THR A 278 -5.52 13.53 -15.64
N ALA A 279 -6.72 13.26 -16.17
CA ALA A 279 -7.10 13.59 -17.56
C ALA A 279 -6.99 15.09 -17.86
N ALA A 280 -7.31 15.96 -16.89
CA ALA A 280 -7.16 17.40 -17.02
C ALA A 280 -5.70 17.89 -17.20
N LYS A 281 -4.71 17.01 -17.00
CA LYS A 281 -3.28 17.29 -17.22
C LYS A 281 -2.73 16.59 -18.48
N SER A 282 -3.55 15.81 -19.18
CA SER A 282 -3.13 15.06 -20.36
C SER A 282 -3.05 15.93 -21.61
N ASP A 283 -2.26 15.46 -22.58
CA ASP A 283 -2.20 15.99 -23.93
C ASP A 283 -3.27 15.36 -24.83
N GLN A 284 -3.71 14.15 -24.47
CA GLN A 284 -4.82 13.45 -25.08
C GLN A 284 -5.64 12.71 -24.01
N TYR A 285 -6.95 12.92 -24.01
CA TYR A 285 -7.91 12.17 -23.21
C TYR A 285 -8.78 11.32 -24.13
N VAL A 286 -8.90 10.05 -23.81
CA VAL A 286 -9.72 9.07 -24.52
C VAL A 286 -10.79 8.53 -23.58
N ARG A 287 -12.06 8.68 -23.96
CA ARG A 287 -13.19 8.14 -23.21
C ARG A 287 -13.52 6.74 -23.70
N ILE A 288 -13.27 5.75 -22.85
CA ILE A 288 -13.54 4.35 -23.14
C ILE A 288 -14.85 3.87 -22.48
N ARG A 289 -15.54 2.90 -23.05
CA ARG A 289 -16.58 2.15 -22.33
C ARG A 289 -15.94 1.31 -21.25
N SER A 290 -16.54 1.30 -20.04
CA SER A 290 -16.02 0.48 -18.93
C SER A 290 -15.97 -1.01 -19.31
N GLY A 291 -14.84 -1.67 -18.99
CA GLY A 291 -14.66 -3.10 -19.26
C GLY A 291 -14.16 -3.44 -20.67
N THR A 292 -13.82 -2.43 -21.48
CA THR A 292 -13.34 -2.65 -22.87
C THR A 292 -11.85 -2.29 -23.04
N ASP A 293 -11.08 -2.43 -21.98
CA ASP A 293 -9.63 -2.16 -21.99
C ASP A 293 -8.87 -3.05 -22.98
N ILE A 294 -9.23 -4.34 -23.06
CA ILE A 294 -8.59 -5.30 -24.00
C ILE A 294 -8.83 -4.89 -25.46
N PRO A 295 -10.09 -4.67 -25.93
CA PRO A 295 -10.32 -4.14 -27.25
C PRO A 295 -9.52 -2.88 -27.58
N PHE A 296 -9.49 -1.92 -26.64
CA PHE A 296 -8.74 -0.67 -26.83
C PHE A 296 -7.24 -0.93 -26.97
N LEU A 297 -6.63 -1.67 -26.03
CA LEU A 297 -5.19 -1.98 -26.04
C LEU A 297 -4.77 -2.82 -27.25
N PHE A 298 -5.64 -3.75 -27.69
CA PHE A 298 -5.39 -4.54 -28.88
C PHE A 298 -5.61 -3.74 -30.16
N GLY A 299 -6.50 -2.74 -30.13
CA GLY A 299 -6.57 -1.73 -31.21
C GLY A 299 -5.28 -0.90 -31.31
N VAL A 300 -4.69 -0.51 -30.19
CA VAL A 300 -3.37 0.15 -30.16
C VAL A 300 -2.30 -0.80 -30.75
N LEU A 301 -2.30 -2.08 -30.36
CA LEU A 301 -1.40 -3.09 -30.88
C LEU A 301 -1.61 -3.35 -32.37
N TYR A 302 -2.85 -3.35 -32.89
CA TYR A 302 -3.15 -3.44 -34.31
C TYR A 302 -2.38 -2.39 -35.10
N HIS A 303 -2.47 -1.12 -34.70
CA HIS A 303 -1.75 -0.04 -35.38
C HIS A 303 -0.23 -0.15 -35.22
N VAL A 304 0.26 -0.60 -34.06
CA VAL A 304 1.70 -0.87 -33.85
C VAL A 304 2.21 -1.90 -34.85
N PHE A 305 1.49 -3.02 -34.99
CA PHE A 305 1.89 -4.10 -35.90
C PHE A 305 1.68 -3.74 -37.40
N ASN A 306 0.55 -3.13 -37.73
CA ASN A 306 0.21 -2.72 -39.07
C ASN A 306 1.19 -1.71 -39.69
N ASN A 307 1.76 -0.85 -38.83
CA ASN A 307 2.74 0.17 -39.26
C ASN A 307 4.19 -0.26 -39.00
N GLY A 308 4.45 -1.46 -38.52
CA GLY A 308 5.80 -1.98 -38.24
C GLY A 308 6.55 -1.21 -37.16
N TRP A 309 5.82 -0.68 -36.15
CA TRP A 309 6.40 0.15 -35.06
C TRP A 309 6.87 -0.66 -33.87
N GLU A 310 6.64 -1.96 -33.85
CA GLU A 310 7.12 -2.85 -32.78
C GLU A 310 8.65 -2.90 -32.72
N ASP A 311 9.20 -3.24 -31.57
CA ASP A 311 10.63 -3.51 -31.41
C ASP A 311 10.93 -4.97 -31.72
N LYS A 312 11.16 -5.28 -33.02
CA LYS A 312 11.39 -6.65 -33.52
C LYS A 312 12.58 -7.30 -32.82
N LYS A 313 13.66 -6.54 -32.60
CA LYS A 313 14.86 -7.08 -31.94
C LYS A 313 14.54 -7.49 -30.52
N TYR A 314 13.90 -6.61 -29.76
CA TYR A 314 13.51 -6.90 -28.38
C TYR A 314 12.56 -8.11 -28.29
N ILE A 315 11.58 -8.19 -29.19
CA ILE A 315 10.65 -9.32 -29.26
C ILE A 315 11.39 -10.63 -29.50
N ASN A 316 12.23 -10.68 -30.51
CA ASN A 316 12.99 -11.88 -30.88
C ASN A 316 13.93 -12.33 -29.74
N ASP A 317 14.57 -11.37 -29.06
CA ASP A 317 15.56 -11.68 -28.03
C ASP A 317 14.92 -12.07 -26.69
N ARG A 318 13.68 -11.58 -26.39
CA ARG A 318 13.17 -11.62 -25.01
C ARG A 318 11.71 -12.03 -24.82
N VAL A 319 10.93 -12.15 -25.89
CA VAL A 319 9.48 -12.33 -25.76
C VAL A 319 9.02 -13.61 -26.44
N TYR A 320 8.38 -14.49 -25.67
CA TYR A 320 7.75 -15.70 -26.17
C TYR A 320 6.27 -15.46 -26.49
N GLY A 321 5.79 -16.00 -27.60
CA GLY A 321 4.37 -16.02 -27.97
C GLY A 321 3.85 -14.71 -28.59
N MET A 322 4.71 -13.81 -29.06
CA MET A 322 4.26 -12.55 -29.68
C MET A 322 3.67 -12.76 -31.08
N ASP A 323 4.11 -13.77 -31.84
CA ASP A 323 3.57 -14.06 -33.16
C ASP A 323 2.10 -14.54 -33.09
N GLU A 324 1.77 -15.34 -32.10
CA GLU A 324 0.38 -15.76 -31.81
C GLU A 324 -0.51 -14.54 -31.49
N VAL A 325 -0.01 -13.63 -30.65
CA VAL A 325 -0.71 -12.38 -30.30
C VAL A 325 -0.87 -11.51 -31.55
N ARG A 326 0.17 -11.35 -32.35
CA ARG A 326 0.11 -10.59 -33.62
C ARG A 326 -0.98 -11.14 -34.53
N LYS A 327 -1.02 -12.46 -34.75
CA LYS A 327 -2.05 -13.11 -35.54
C LYS A 327 -3.44 -12.81 -35.03
N ASP A 328 -3.69 -13.04 -33.74
CA ASP A 328 -4.99 -12.80 -33.11
C ASP A 328 -5.42 -11.33 -33.22
N VAL A 329 -4.49 -10.40 -32.99
CA VAL A 329 -4.75 -8.95 -33.06
C VAL A 329 -5.10 -8.52 -34.48
N MET A 330 -4.33 -8.96 -35.48
CA MET A 330 -4.54 -8.56 -36.88
C MET A 330 -5.83 -9.15 -37.47
N GLU A 331 -6.21 -10.36 -37.05
CA GLU A 331 -7.43 -11.02 -37.52
C GLU A 331 -8.71 -10.48 -36.84
N LYS A 332 -8.68 -10.26 -35.53
CA LYS A 332 -9.89 -9.99 -34.74
C LYS A 332 -10.08 -8.53 -34.38
N TRP A 333 -9.00 -7.81 -34.11
CA TRP A 333 -9.05 -6.47 -33.53
C TRP A 333 -8.81 -5.38 -34.57
N THR A 334 -9.51 -5.50 -35.71
CA THR A 334 -9.50 -4.46 -36.76
C THR A 334 -10.08 -3.14 -36.21
N PRO A 335 -9.72 -1.97 -36.78
CA PRO A 335 -10.24 -0.67 -36.31
C PRO A 335 -11.75 -0.63 -36.11
N ALA A 336 -12.52 -1.19 -37.07
CA ALA A 336 -13.97 -1.24 -36.98
C ALA A 336 -14.47 -2.08 -35.81
N ASN A 337 -13.86 -3.24 -35.55
CA ASN A 337 -14.23 -4.09 -34.41
C ASN A 337 -13.87 -3.43 -33.08
N VAL A 338 -12.73 -2.75 -33.01
CA VAL A 338 -12.29 -2.01 -31.83
C VAL A 338 -13.26 -0.85 -31.54
N GLU A 339 -13.59 -0.04 -32.52
CA GLU A 339 -14.54 1.08 -32.36
C GLU A 339 -15.93 0.57 -31.92
N ALA A 340 -16.43 -0.49 -32.53
CA ALA A 340 -17.70 -1.11 -32.15
C ALA A 340 -17.67 -1.59 -30.68
N ALA A 341 -16.57 -2.20 -30.24
CA ALA A 341 -16.42 -2.72 -28.87
C ALA A 341 -16.24 -1.63 -27.82
N CYS A 342 -15.26 -0.74 -28.00
CA CYS A 342 -14.86 0.22 -26.97
C CYS A 342 -15.48 1.62 -27.13
N GLY A 343 -16.10 1.92 -28.28
CA GLY A 343 -16.70 3.21 -28.57
C GLY A 343 -15.70 4.35 -28.75
N VAL A 344 -14.47 4.02 -29.09
CA VAL A 344 -13.39 4.99 -29.36
C VAL A 344 -13.13 5.04 -30.86
N PRO A 345 -13.22 6.21 -31.52
CA PRO A 345 -12.93 6.36 -32.93
C PRO A 345 -11.51 5.88 -33.27
N GLU A 346 -11.37 5.24 -34.43
CA GLU A 346 -10.06 4.74 -34.91
C GLU A 346 -8.95 5.80 -34.81
N ALA A 347 -9.23 7.02 -35.23
CA ALA A 347 -8.24 8.11 -35.22
C ALA A 347 -7.65 8.39 -33.82
N GLU A 348 -8.46 8.23 -32.77
CA GLU A 348 -7.99 8.40 -31.38
C GLU A 348 -7.12 7.21 -30.92
N VAL A 349 -7.49 5.99 -31.31
CA VAL A 349 -6.72 4.77 -31.04
C VAL A 349 -5.37 4.84 -31.75
N TYR A 350 -5.40 5.19 -33.04
CA TYR A 350 -4.20 5.39 -33.88
C TYR A 350 -3.24 6.39 -33.25
N LYS A 351 -3.76 7.54 -32.81
CA LYS A 351 -2.96 8.59 -32.19
C LYS A 351 -2.28 8.14 -30.88
N VAL A 352 -2.95 7.33 -30.07
CA VAL A 352 -2.33 6.71 -28.88
C VAL A 352 -1.22 5.76 -29.31
N ALA A 353 -1.46 4.89 -30.29
CA ALA A 353 -0.46 3.94 -30.82
C ALA A 353 0.78 4.67 -31.36
N GLU A 354 0.56 5.67 -32.20
CA GLU A 354 1.62 6.50 -32.79
C GLU A 354 2.44 7.21 -31.71
N THR A 355 1.76 7.81 -30.73
CA THR A 355 2.43 8.55 -29.65
C THR A 355 3.29 7.62 -28.80
N MET A 356 2.78 6.45 -28.41
CA MET A 356 3.54 5.45 -27.65
C MET A 356 4.73 4.91 -28.43
N ALA A 357 4.54 4.60 -29.71
CA ALA A 357 5.56 3.97 -30.54
C ALA A 357 6.68 4.94 -30.93
N LYS A 358 6.33 6.17 -31.29
CA LYS A 358 7.32 7.18 -31.78
C LYS A 358 8.03 7.94 -30.65
N ASN A 359 7.50 7.92 -29.41
CA ASN A 359 8.10 8.58 -28.26
C ASN A 359 8.56 7.57 -27.21
N ARG A 360 9.47 6.70 -27.60
CA ARG A 360 10.07 5.71 -26.65
C ARG A 360 11.31 6.28 -25.96
N PRO A 361 11.61 5.90 -24.69
CA PRO A 361 10.87 4.97 -23.86
C PRO A 361 9.51 5.52 -23.46
N SER A 362 8.48 4.67 -23.55
CA SER A 362 7.12 5.01 -23.17
C SER A 362 6.63 4.12 -22.03
N THR A 363 5.95 4.72 -21.05
CA THR A 363 5.43 4.00 -19.88
C THR A 363 3.93 3.81 -19.93
N ILE A 364 3.45 2.72 -19.32
CA ILE A 364 2.04 2.53 -19.05
C ILE A 364 1.80 2.52 -17.53
N VAL A 365 0.76 3.22 -17.09
CA VAL A 365 0.37 3.32 -15.67
C VAL A 365 -1.07 2.91 -15.50
N TRP A 366 -1.33 1.96 -14.61
CA TRP A 366 -2.69 1.60 -14.24
C TRP A 366 -2.89 1.47 -12.74
N CYS A 367 -4.15 1.43 -12.33
CA CYS A 367 -4.57 1.22 -10.96
C CYS A 367 -5.84 0.33 -10.96
N MET A 368 -6.80 0.64 -10.10
CA MET A 368 -7.99 -0.17 -9.88
C MET A 368 -8.94 -0.23 -11.08
N GLY A 369 -8.92 0.78 -11.96
CA GLY A 369 -9.80 0.83 -13.13
C GLY A 369 -9.59 -0.30 -14.13
N GLN A 370 -8.35 -0.82 -14.27
CA GLN A 370 -8.07 -2.07 -15.02
C GLN A 370 -8.21 -3.31 -14.15
N THR A 371 -7.78 -3.22 -12.90
CA THR A 371 -7.58 -4.37 -12.02
C THR A 371 -8.89 -4.98 -11.55
N GLN A 372 -9.87 -4.15 -11.14
CA GLN A 372 -11.10 -4.61 -10.50
C GLN A 372 -12.21 -4.92 -11.50
N HIS A 373 -11.92 -5.82 -12.44
CA HIS A 373 -12.87 -6.41 -13.37
C HIS A 373 -12.86 -7.95 -13.25
N THR A 374 -13.92 -8.61 -13.68
CA THR A 374 -14.00 -10.08 -13.71
C THR A 374 -12.89 -10.70 -14.56
N ILE A 375 -12.46 -9.99 -15.62
CA ILE A 375 -11.35 -10.36 -16.50
C ILE A 375 -10.10 -9.50 -16.26
N GLY A 376 -9.94 -8.92 -15.07
CA GLY A 376 -8.85 -7.99 -14.73
C GLY A 376 -7.45 -8.56 -14.99
N ASN A 377 -7.25 -9.86 -14.81
CA ASN A 377 -5.98 -10.52 -15.16
C ASN A 377 -5.64 -10.36 -16.65
N ALA A 378 -6.57 -10.66 -17.54
CA ALA A 378 -6.38 -10.50 -18.98
C ALA A 378 -6.20 -9.02 -19.39
N MET A 379 -6.93 -8.10 -18.78
CA MET A 379 -6.77 -6.64 -19.00
C MET A 379 -5.35 -6.17 -18.66
N VAL A 380 -4.84 -6.59 -17.50
CA VAL A 380 -3.47 -6.28 -17.08
C VAL A 380 -2.45 -6.88 -18.03
N ARG A 381 -2.64 -8.14 -18.46
CA ARG A 381 -1.75 -8.78 -19.45
C ARG A 381 -1.76 -8.05 -20.79
N ALA A 382 -2.88 -7.54 -21.27
CA ALA A 382 -2.93 -6.74 -22.49
C ALA A 382 -2.04 -5.49 -22.40
N SER A 383 -2.02 -4.81 -21.24
CA SER A 383 -1.10 -3.70 -20.96
C SER A 383 0.37 -4.14 -20.97
N CYS A 384 0.66 -5.29 -20.38
CA CYS A 384 2.00 -5.86 -20.38
C CYS A 384 2.46 -6.23 -21.80
N ILE A 385 1.59 -6.85 -22.60
CA ILE A 385 1.86 -7.23 -24.00
C ILE A 385 2.19 -6.00 -24.85
N LEU A 386 1.44 -4.91 -24.71
CA LEU A 386 1.73 -3.65 -25.39
C LEU A 386 3.15 -3.16 -25.06
N GLN A 387 3.55 -3.20 -23.81
CA GLN A 387 4.88 -2.77 -23.39
C GLN A 387 5.98 -3.72 -23.88
N LEU A 388 5.72 -5.01 -23.99
CA LEU A 388 6.65 -5.97 -24.60
C LEU A 388 6.80 -5.73 -26.09
N ALA A 389 5.68 -5.50 -26.81
CA ALA A 389 5.72 -5.21 -28.25
C ALA A 389 6.53 -3.94 -28.57
N LEU A 390 6.46 -2.93 -27.71
CA LEU A 390 7.21 -1.68 -27.85
C LEU A 390 8.64 -1.74 -27.29
N GLY A 391 9.04 -2.86 -26.65
CA GLY A 391 10.36 -3.03 -26.06
C GLY A 391 10.63 -2.10 -24.89
N ASN A 392 9.61 -1.75 -24.10
CA ASN A 392 9.73 -0.78 -23.00
C ASN A 392 10.05 -1.41 -21.63
N ILE A 393 9.91 -2.73 -21.48
CA ILE A 393 10.25 -3.41 -20.22
C ILE A 393 11.76 -3.56 -20.10
N GLY A 394 12.31 -3.18 -18.94
CA GLY A 394 13.74 -3.16 -18.69
C GLY A 394 14.44 -1.88 -19.16
N ARG A 395 13.68 -0.83 -19.50
CA ARG A 395 14.22 0.48 -19.89
C ARG A 395 13.85 1.57 -18.89
N SER A 396 14.79 2.44 -18.56
CA SER A 396 14.51 3.66 -17.79
C SER A 396 13.53 4.55 -18.58
N GLY A 397 12.51 5.06 -17.90
CA GLY A 397 11.41 5.83 -18.49
C GLY A 397 10.36 4.99 -19.24
N GLY A 398 10.56 3.68 -19.33
CA GLY A 398 9.59 2.72 -19.87
C GLY A 398 8.78 2.05 -18.79
N GLY A 399 8.53 0.77 -18.97
CA GLY A 399 7.97 -0.12 -17.96
C GLY A 399 6.45 -0.12 -17.86
N ALA A 400 6.01 -0.97 -16.95
CA ALA A 400 4.62 -1.14 -16.53
C ALA A 400 4.52 -0.73 -15.05
N ASN A 401 3.84 0.37 -14.79
CA ASN A 401 3.86 1.02 -13.49
C ASN A 401 2.50 0.89 -12.81
N ILE A 402 2.46 0.13 -11.73
CA ILE A 402 1.25 -0.19 -10.99
C ILE A 402 1.16 0.70 -9.74
N PHE A 403 0.17 1.58 -9.69
CA PHE A 403 -0.06 2.44 -8.54
C PHE A 403 -1.00 1.76 -7.56
N ARG A 404 -0.44 1.03 -6.59
CA ARG A 404 -1.20 0.37 -5.53
C ARG A 404 -1.79 1.39 -4.56
N GLY A 405 -2.89 1.05 -3.88
CA GLY A 405 -3.61 1.98 -3.02
C GLY A 405 -2.92 2.27 -1.71
N HIS A 406 -2.82 1.29 -0.83
CA HIS A 406 -2.34 1.45 0.54
C HIS A 406 -0.82 1.59 0.63
N ASP A 407 -0.36 2.25 1.69
CA ASP A 407 1.05 2.57 1.95
C ASP A 407 1.98 1.36 1.98
N ASN A 408 1.55 0.25 2.58
CA ASN A 408 2.33 -0.99 2.64
C ASN A 408 1.68 -2.19 1.94
N VAL A 409 0.78 -1.97 0.98
CA VAL A 409 0.15 -3.11 0.27
C VAL A 409 1.16 -3.93 -0.54
N GLN A 410 2.22 -3.31 -1.05
CA GLN A 410 3.32 -4.03 -1.71
C GLN A 410 4.03 -4.93 -0.70
N GLY A 411 4.49 -4.39 0.43
CA GLY A 411 5.22 -5.16 1.43
C GLY A 411 4.37 -6.24 2.09
N ALA A 412 3.12 -5.93 2.45
CA ALA A 412 2.21 -6.93 3.00
C ALA A 412 1.92 -8.07 2.01
N THR A 413 1.96 -7.83 0.70
CA THR A 413 1.87 -8.90 -0.31
C THR A 413 3.18 -9.69 -0.43
N ASP A 414 4.31 -8.98 -0.38
CA ASP A 414 5.64 -9.57 -0.55
C ASP A 414 6.01 -10.54 0.58
N VAL A 415 5.71 -10.19 1.82
CA VAL A 415 6.16 -10.94 3.00
C VAL A 415 5.03 -11.41 3.91
N GLY A 416 3.80 -11.05 3.61
CA GLY A 416 2.69 -11.16 4.53
C GLY A 416 1.76 -12.34 4.34
N PRO A 417 0.56 -12.22 4.88
CA PRO A 417 -0.40 -13.31 4.99
C PRO A 417 -1.09 -13.59 3.66
N ASN A 418 -0.45 -14.37 2.80
CA ASN A 418 -1.05 -14.92 1.59
C ASN A 418 -1.53 -16.35 1.84
N PRO A 419 -2.69 -16.78 1.31
CA PRO A 419 -3.21 -18.13 1.51
C PRO A 419 -2.48 -19.18 0.68
N ASP A 420 -1.85 -18.79 -0.41
CA ASP A 420 -1.29 -19.61 -1.48
C ASP A 420 0.24 -19.57 -1.54
N SER A 421 0.87 -18.84 -0.62
CA SER A 421 2.33 -18.73 -0.58
C SER A 421 2.87 -18.44 0.82
N LEU A 422 4.13 -18.77 1.02
CA LEU A 422 4.97 -18.32 2.12
C LEU A 422 5.58 -16.94 1.76
N PRO A 423 6.18 -16.22 2.72
CA PRO A 423 6.79 -14.92 2.44
C PRO A 423 7.73 -14.98 1.23
N GLY A 424 7.79 -13.92 0.42
CA GLY A 424 8.61 -13.90 -0.80
C GLY A 424 8.03 -14.70 -1.96
N TYR A 425 6.73 -15.00 -1.93
CA TYR A 425 6.04 -15.81 -2.96
C TYR A 425 6.59 -17.24 -3.10
N TYR A 426 7.23 -17.78 -2.07
CA TYR A 426 7.53 -19.20 -2.03
C TYR A 426 6.23 -19.99 -2.01
N GLY A 427 6.10 -21.00 -2.89
CA GLY A 427 4.93 -21.87 -2.91
C GLY A 427 4.79 -22.71 -1.63
N LEU A 428 3.70 -23.46 -1.53
CA LEU A 428 3.41 -24.29 -0.35
C LEU A 428 3.99 -25.71 -0.42
N ALA A 429 4.85 -26.02 -1.40
CA ALA A 429 5.51 -27.31 -1.50
C ALA A 429 6.49 -27.56 -0.33
N ALA A 430 6.71 -28.83 0.01
CA ALA A 430 7.54 -29.26 1.13
C ALA A 430 8.93 -28.59 1.18
N GLY A 431 9.56 -28.32 0.02
CA GLY A 431 10.86 -27.65 -0.05
C GLY A 431 10.83 -26.23 0.52
N SER A 432 9.78 -25.48 0.22
CA SER A 432 9.59 -24.13 0.75
C SER A 432 9.33 -24.14 2.25
N TRP A 433 8.54 -25.10 2.72
CA TRP A 433 8.30 -25.27 4.16
C TRP A 433 9.56 -25.65 4.93
N LYS A 434 10.41 -26.52 4.39
CA LYS A 434 11.71 -26.86 4.99
C LYS A 434 12.64 -25.66 5.05
N HIS A 435 12.66 -24.83 4.00
CA HIS A 435 13.40 -23.56 4.02
C HIS A 435 12.91 -22.67 5.18
N TYR A 436 11.59 -22.46 5.30
CA TYR A 436 11.06 -21.62 6.36
C TYR A 436 11.17 -22.25 7.75
N ALA A 437 11.08 -23.57 7.90
CA ALA A 437 11.35 -24.23 9.17
C ALA A 437 12.77 -23.91 9.66
N THR A 438 13.77 -24.00 8.77
CA THR A 438 15.16 -23.63 9.05
C THR A 438 15.29 -22.16 9.42
N VAL A 439 14.69 -21.26 8.64
CA VAL A 439 14.74 -19.80 8.89
C VAL A 439 14.07 -19.45 10.23
N TRP A 440 12.93 -20.06 10.51
CA TRP A 440 12.15 -19.82 11.73
C TRP A 440 12.75 -20.51 12.97
N GLY A 441 13.78 -21.35 12.79
CA GLY A 441 14.46 -22.04 13.90
C GLY A 441 13.60 -23.10 14.59
N VAL A 442 12.72 -23.77 13.83
CA VAL A 442 11.85 -24.82 14.32
C VAL A 442 11.93 -26.07 13.45
N ASP A 443 11.51 -27.21 14.00
CA ASP A 443 11.49 -28.47 13.28
C ASP A 443 10.38 -28.48 12.22
N TYR A 444 10.65 -29.02 11.03
CA TYR A 444 9.69 -29.14 9.94
C TYR A 444 8.50 -30.05 10.31
N GLU A 445 8.77 -31.18 10.96
CA GLU A 445 7.70 -32.11 11.36
C GLU A 445 6.84 -31.51 12.47
N TRP A 446 7.40 -30.67 13.33
CA TRP A 446 6.63 -29.91 14.30
C TRP A 446 5.62 -28.97 13.62
N ILE A 447 6.03 -28.22 12.58
CA ILE A 447 5.10 -27.39 11.81
C ILE A 447 4.04 -28.26 11.14
N LYS A 448 4.47 -29.34 10.46
CA LYS A 448 3.58 -30.26 9.75
C LYS A 448 2.51 -30.87 10.67
N GLY A 449 2.91 -31.27 11.87
CA GLY A 449 1.99 -31.80 12.88
C GLY A 449 0.96 -30.80 13.43
N ARG A 450 1.09 -29.52 13.08
CA ARG A 450 0.11 -28.47 13.45
C ARG A 450 -1.09 -28.44 12.52
N TYR A 451 -0.92 -28.84 11.26
CA TYR A 451 -1.93 -28.82 10.21
C TYR A 451 -2.85 -30.06 10.26
N ALA A 452 -4.06 -29.91 9.75
CA ALA A 452 -4.86 -31.05 9.40
C ALA A 452 -4.18 -31.87 8.28
N PRO A 453 -4.43 -33.19 8.18
CA PRO A 453 -3.85 -34.01 7.12
C PRO A 453 -4.03 -33.38 5.75
N ASP A 454 -2.96 -33.34 4.95
CA ASP A 454 -2.89 -32.83 3.56
C ASP A 454 -3.15 -31.33 3.39
N MET A 455 -3.42 -30.56 4.46
CA MET A 455 -3.75 -29.15 4.35
C MET A 455 -2.52 -28.20 4.31
N MET A 456 -1.35 -28.68 4.71
CA MET A 456 -0.14 -27.83 4.77
C MET A 456 0.31 -27.34 3.38
N GLU A 457 0.16 -28.16 2.36
CA GLU A 457 0.56 -27.85 0.98
C GLU A 457 -0.59 -27.33 0.12
N LYS A 458 -1.80 -27.26 0.67
CA LYS A 458 -2.97 -26.68 0.01
C LYS A 458 -3.13 -25.21 0.30
N SER A 459 -3.62 -24.47 -0.70
CA SER A 459 -3.99 -23.06 -0.54
C SER A 459 -5.13 -22.91 0.46
N GLY A 460 -5.03 -21.92 1.32
CA GLY A 460 -6.09 -21.56 2.25
C GLY A 460 -7.22 -20.76 1.60
N THR A 461 -8.20 -20.42 2.41
CA THR A 461 -9.32 -19.54 2.02
C THR A 461 -8.81 -18.12 1.72
N THR A 462 -9.34 -17.51 0.67
CA THR A 462 -9.05 -16.10 0.33
C THR A 462 -10.06 -15.16 0.97
N VAL A 463 -9.68 -13.88 1.13
CA VAL A 463 -10.57 -12.84 1.66
C VAL A 463 -11.81 -12.60 0.77
N SER A 464 -11.77 -12.96 -0.50
CA SER A 464 -12.92 -12.90 -1.41
C SER A 464 -13.89 -14.07 -1.23
N ARG A 465 -13.46 -15.18 -0.62
CA ARG A 465 -14.24 -16.41 -0.47
C ARG A 465 -14.52 -16.85 0.97
N TRP A 466 -14.13 -16.08 1.98
CA TRP A 466 -14.39 -16.45 3.36
C TRP A 466 -15.90 -16.61 3.67
N ILE A 467 -16.75 -15.85 2.97
CA ILE A 467 -18.20 -15.96 3.08
C ILE A 467 -18.66 -17.37 2.68
N ASP A 468 -18.15 -17.86 1.55
CA ASP A 468 -18.45 -19.21 1.06
C ASP A 468 -17.90 -20.28 2.03
N ALA A 469 -16.68 -20.07 2.55
CA ALA A 469 -16.07 -20.95 3.54
C ALA A 469 -16.88 -21.06 4.85
N VAL A 470 -17.76 -20.10 5.15
CA VAL A 470 -18.70 -20.17 6.29
C VAL A 470 -20.04 -20.76 5.87
N LEU A 471 -20.57 -20.41 4.69
CA LEU A 471 -21.97 -20.69 4.29
C LEU A 471 -22.11 -21.97 3.50
N GLU A 472 -21.15 -22.32 2.64
CA GLU A 472 -21.17 -23.49 1.78
C GLU A 472 -20.65 -24.75 2.50
N LYS A 473 -20.78 -25.90 1.89
CA LYS A 473 -20.14 -27.13 2.39
C LYS A 473 -18.62 -27.05 2.24
N SER A 474 -17.88 -27.62 3.17
CA SER A 474 -16.40 -27.53 3.19
C SER A 474 -15.72 -28.15 1.96
N ASP A 475 -16.29 -29.19 1.37
CA ASP A 475 -15.84 -29.81 0.13
C ASP A 475 -15.99 -28.89 -1.11
N MET A 476 -17.01 -28.03 -1.11
CA MET A 476 -17.24 -27.04 -2.17
C MET A 476 -16.20 -25.90 -2.19
N VAL A 477 -15.50 -25.70 -1.09
CA VAL A 477 -14.48 -24.65 -0.91
C VAL A 477 -13.08 -25.23 -0.68
N ASP A 478 -12.91 -26.53 -0.89
CA ASP A 478 -11.64 -27.26 -0.73
C ASP A 478 -10.97 -27.03 0.64
N GLN A 479 -11.75 -27.11 1.70
CA GLN A 479 -11.29 -26.96 3.08
C GLN A 479 -11.61 -28.20 3.92
N ALA A 480 -10.77 -28.44 4.92
CA ALA A 480 -10.98 -29.57 5.84
C ALA A 480 -12.25 -29.40 6.70
N THR A 481 -12.65 -28.16 6.96
CA THR A 481 -13.86 -27.80 7.71
C THR A 481 -14.31 -26.38 7.38
N ASN A 482 -15.57 -26.05 7.65
CA ASN A 482 -16.07 -24.70 7.53
C ASN A 482 -15.39 -23.74 8.51
N VAL A 483 -15.23 -22.49 8.09
CA VAL A 483 -14.76 -21.40 8.95
C VAL A 483 -15.84 -21.09 9.99
N LYS A 484 -15.45 -21.13 11.27
CA LYS A 484 -16.28 -20.84 12.45
C LYS A 484 -15.78 -19.66 13.26
N GLY A 485 -14.51 -19.30 13.06
CA GLY A 485 -13.90 -18.14 13.72
C GLY A 485 -13.15 -17.27 12.74
N LEU A 486 -13.22 -15.96 12.94
CA LEU A 486 -12.66 -14.95 12.05
C LEU A 486 -11.94 -13.87 12.84
N PHE A 487 -10.73 -13.55 12.40
CA PHE A 487 -9.95 -12.41 12.88
C PHE A 487 -9.83 -11.35 11.78
N TYR A 488 -10.21 -10.12 12.09
CA TYR A 488 -9.97 -8.94 11.28
C TYR A 488 -8.88 -8.08 11.93
N TRP A 489 -7.69 -8.06 11.33
CA TRP A 489 -6.57 -7.22 11.74
C TRP A 489 -6.53 -5.99 10.83
N GLY A 490 -6.99 -4.83 11.32
CA GLY A 490 -6.97 -3.58 10.55
C GLY A 490 -7.64 -3.69 9.19
N HIS A 491 -8.75 -4.40 9.10
CA HIS A 491 -9.50 -4.63 7.87
C HIS A 491 -11.01 -4.45 8.12
N ALA A 492 -11.69 -3.81 7.18
CA ALA A 492 -13.13 -3.59 7.27
C ALA A 492 -13.88 -4.27 6.10
N PRO A 493 -14.99 -4.97 6.38
CA PRO A 493 -15.71 -5.72 5.36
C PRO A 493 -16.46 -4.83 4.36
N ASN A 494 -16.74 -3.57 4.68
CA ASN A 494 -17.44 -2.65 3.80
C ASN A 494 -16.71 -2.34 2.48
N SER A 495 -15.44 -2.73 2.37
CA SER A 495 -14.67 -2.68 1.12
C SER A 495 -14.81 -3.95 0.26
N GLN A 496 -15.61 -4.91 0.70
CA GLN A 496 -15.86 -6.17 -0.02
C GLN A 496 -17.26 -6.17 -0.66
N THR A 497 -17.48 -7.08 -1.60
CA THR A 497 -18.77 -7.33 -2.21
C THR A 497 -19.66 -8.23 -1.35
N ARG A 498 -20.93 -8.44 -1.74
CA ARG A 498 -21.83 -9.40 -1.10
C ARG A 498 -22.16 -9.07 0.36
N GLY A 499 -22.45 -7.80 0.67
CA GLY A 499 -22.69 -7.34 2.04
C GLY A 499 -23.80 -8.09 2.80
N LEU A 500 -24.86 -8.53 2.12
CA LEU A 500 -25.95 -9.32 2.74
C LEU A 500 -25.49 -10.73 3.14
N ASP A 501 -24.76 -11.41 2.26
CA ASP A 501 -24.21 -12.74 2.55
C ASP A 501 -23.12 -12.66 3.63
N MET A 502 -22.35 -11.58 3.62
CA MET A 502 -21.35 -11.30 4.66
C MET A 502 -22.02 -11.22 6.04
N LYS A 503 -23.16 -10.52 6.15
CA LYS A 503 -23.91 -10.46 7.42
C LYS A 503 -24.41 -11.84 7.83
N LYS A 504 -24.95 -12.66 6.88
CA LYS A 504 -25.36 -14.05 7.14
C LYS A 504 -24.19 -14.90 7.64
N ALA A 505 -23.02 -14.76 7.00
CA ALA A 505 -21.81 -15.47 7.40
C ALA A 505 -21.37 -15.05 8.82
N MET A 506 -21.31 -13.75 9.10
CA MET A 506 -20.97 -13.25 10.45
C MET A 506 -21.92 -13.74 11.53
N ASP A 507 -23.21 -13.91 11.23
CA ASP A 507 -24.19 -14.42 12.19
C ASP A 507 -23.99 -15.91 12.52
N LYS A 508 -23.38 -16.66 11.62
CA LYS A 508 -23.05 -18.09 11.85
C LYS A 508 -21.75 -18.33 12.60
N LEU A 509 -20.85 -17.33 12.69
CA LEU A 509 -19.58 -17.49 13.38
C LEU A 509 -19.77 -17.80 14.87
N GLU A 510 -18.87 -18.62 15.42
CA GLU A 510 -18.72 -18.86 16.85
C GLU A 510 -17.74 -17.88 17.51
N LEU A 511 -16.79 -17.32 16.73
CA LEU A 511 -15.80 -16.34 17.20
C LEU A 511 -15.58 -15.25 16.15
N LEU A 512 -15.63 -13.99 16.57
CA LEU A 512 -15.21 -12.86 15.76
C LEU A 512 -14.32 -11.94 16.59
N VAL A 513 -13.11 -11.72 16.14
CA VAL A 513 -12.14 -10.82 16.77
C VAL A 513 -11.79 -9.71 15.79
N VAL A 514 -11.95 -8.47 16.21
CA VAL A 514 -11.60 -7.26 15.45
C VAL A 514 -10.47 -6.56 16.19
N VAL A 515 -9.32 -6.45 15.54
CA VAL A 515 -8.14 -5.76 16.03
C VAL A 515 -7.96 -4.51 15.19
N ASP A 516 -8.27 -3.35 15.73
CA ASP A 516 -8.32 -2.09 14.98
C ASP A 516 -8.09 -0.88 15.90
N PRO A 517 -7.47 0.20 15.44
CA PRO A 517 -7.40 1.45 16.20
C PRO A 517 -8.76 2.12 16.40
N TYR A 518 -9.76 1.79 15.58
CA TYR A 518 -11.09 2.41 15.57
C TYR A 518 -12.21 1.36 15.63
N PRO A 519 -13.40 1.69 16.17
CA PRO A 519 -14.57 0.85 16.01
C PRO A 519 -14.96 0.83 14.52
N SER A 520 -14.57 -0.23 13.84
CA SER A 520 -14.72 -0.36 12.39
C SER A 520 -16.14 -0.78 11.96
N ALA A 521 -16.40 -0.74 10.64
CA ALA A 521 -17.62 -1.27 10.06
C ALA A 521 -17.84 -2.76 10.38
N THR A 522 -16.77 -3.53 10.62
CA THR A 522 -16.83 -4.92 11.08
C THR A 522 -17.54 -5.01 12.44
N ALA A 523 -17.13 -4.17 13.38
CA ALA A 523 -17.72 -4.10 14.71
C ALA A 523 -19.20 -3.68 14.65
N ALA A 524 -19.52 -2.67 13.85
CA ALA A 524 -20.88 -2.21 13.66
C ALA A 524 -21.78 -3.31 13.06
N MET A 525 -21.32 -3.99 12.01
CA MET A 525 -22.06 -5.08 11.36
C MET A 525 -22.30 -6.26 12.32
N ALA A 526 -21.36 -6.58 13.18
CA ALA A 526 -21.50 -7.65 14.17
C ALA A 526 -22.58 -7.33 15.21
N ALA A 527 -22.76 -6.05 15.56
CA ALA A 527 -23.76 -5.60 16.54
C ALA A 527 -25.18 -5.40 15.94
N MET A 528 -25.30 -5.40 14.59
CA MET A 528 -26.60 -5.27 13.93
C MET A 528 -27.50 -6.49 14.22
N PRO A 529 -28.84 -6.34 14.16
CA PRO A 529 -29.77 -7.46 14.17
C PRO A 529 -29.38 -8.54 13.14
N PRO A 530 -29.80 -9.80 13.33
CA PRO A 530 -29.50 -10.86 12.38
C PRO A 530 -29.99 -10.51 10.97
N ALA A 531 -29.35 -11.11 9.95
CA ALA A 531 -29.84 -11.00 8.58
C ALA A 531 -31.30 -11.47 8.48
N ALA A 532 -32.08 -10.92 7.54
CA ALA A 532 -33.47 -11.24 7.36
C ALA A 532 -33.70 -12.79 7.25
N GLY A 533 -34.57 -13.35 8.08
CA GLY A 533 -34.86 -14.77 8.17
C GLY A 533 -33.73 -15.60 8.83
N GLY A 534 -32.66 -14.98 9.34
CA GLY A 534 -31.54 -15.63 10.01
C GLY A 534 -31.63 -15.54 11.54
N GLN A 535 -30.74 -16.29 12.17
CA GLN A 535 -30.49 -16.23 13.60
C GLN A 535 -29.00 -16.07 13.87
N VAL A 536 -28.67 -15.30 14.91
CA VAL A 536 -27.28 -15.23 15.40
C VAL A 536 -26.93 -16.55 16.11
N ASN A 537 -25.76 -17.10 15.82
CA ASN A 537 -25.26 -18.26 16.52
C ASN A 537 -25.21 -17.98 18.05
N LYS A 538 -25.87 -18.80 18.84
CA LYS A 538 -25.96 -18.65 20.30
C LYS A 538 -24.59 -18.68 21.00
N ASP A 539 -23.62 -19.39 20.40
CA ASP A 539 -22.27 -19.53 20.94
C ASP A 539 -21.31 -18.44 20.44
N ARG A 540 -21.85 -17.43 19.68
CA ARG A 540 -21.04 -16.36 19.11
C ARG A 540 -20.45 -15.46 20.17
N ALA A 541 -19.13 -15.33 20.18
CA ALA A 541 -18.37 -14.35 20.94
C ALA A 541 -17.72 -13.32 20.01
N VAL A 542 -17.87 -12.05 20.30
CA VAL A 542 -17.30 -10.94 19.52
C VAL A 542 -16.47 -10.04 20.38
N TYR A 543 -15.24 -9.79 19.97
CA TYR A 543 -14.27 -8.95 20.70
C TYR A 543 -13.75 -7.82 19.82
N LEU A 544 -13.57 -6.63 20.39
CA LEU A 544 -12.84 -5.50 19.82
C LEU A 544 -11.57 -5.30 20.64
N LEU A 545 -10.43 -5.31 19.96
CA LEU A 545 -9.12 -5.10 20.58
C LEU A 545 -8.49 -3.81 20.03
N PRO A 546 -8.14 -2.83 20.90
CA PRO A 546 -7.55 -1.57 20.47
C PRO A 546 -6.10 -1.78 20.00
N ALA A 547 -5.89 -1.76 18.70
CA ALA A 547 -4.56 -1.73 18.10
C ALA A 547 -3.96 -0.32 18.12
N THR A 548 -2.65 -0.24 17.98
CA THR A 548 -1.95 1.03 17.72
C THR A 548 -2.18 1.50 16.29
N THR A 549 -2.05 2.81 16.06
CA THR A 549 -1.84 3.33 14.71
C THR A 549 -0.39 3.10 14.26
N GLN A 550 -0.13 3.32 12.98
CA GLN A 550 1.22 3.19 12.42
C GLN A 550 2.23 4.19 13.01
N PHE A 551 1.77 5.28 13.63
CA PHE A 551 2.63 6.28 14.26
C PHE A 551 2.97 5.97 15.71
N GLU A 552 2.31 4.99 16.30
CA GLU A 552 2.50 4.49 17.66
C GLU A 552 3.37 3.22 17.71
N THR A 553 3.87 2.79 16.56
CA THR A 553 4.78 1.65 16.40
C THR A 553 5.86 1.98 15.37
N LYS A 554 6.87 1.15 15.25
CA LYS A 554 7.96 1.28 14.28
C LYS A 554 8.04 0.06 13.39
N GLY A 555 8.70 0.18 12.24
CA GLY A 555 8.93 -0.92 11.32
C GLY A 555 9.16 -0.45 9.90
N SER A 556 9.38 -1.36 8.98
CA SER A 556 9.60 -1.06 7.57
C SER A 556 8.29 -1.09 6.78
N VAL A 557 8.24 -0.31 5.71
CA VAL A 557 7.12 -0.26 4.76
C VAL A 557 7.64 -0.24 3.34
N THR A 558 6.92 -0.88 2.43
CA THR A 558 7.30 -0.98 1.01
C THR A 558 6.28 -0.25 0.15
N ALA A 559 6.72 0.83 -0.48
CA ALA A 559 5.92 1.60 -1.44
C ALA A 559 5.66 0.80 -2.73
N SER A 560 4.72 1.24 -3.58
CA SER A 560 4.43 0.56 -4.84
C SER A 560 5.65 0.40 -5.75
N ASN A 561 6.54 1.36 -5.76
CA ASN A 561 7.78 1.33 -6.52
C ASN A 561 8.87 0.43 -5.90
N ARG A 562 8.51 -0.39 -4.91
CA ARG A 562 9.39 -1.32 -4.19
C ARG A 562 10.46 -0.64 -3.32
N SER A 563 10.35 0.66 -3.06
CA SER A 563 11.20 1.32 -2.08
C SER A 563 10.76 0.92 -0.68
N ILE A 564 11.68 0.27 0.05
CA ILE A 564 11.50 -0.03 1.47
C ILE A 564 12.04 1.14 2.28
N GLN A 565 11.25 1.62 3.23
CA GLN A 565 11.60 2.72 4.11
C GLN A 565 11.34 2.33 5.55
N TRP A 566 12.14 2.85 6.49
CA TRP A 566 11.89 2.68 7.91
C TRP A 566 10.95 3.76 8.42
N ARG A 567 9.93 3.35 9.15
CA ARG A 567 9.00 4.24 9.86
C ARG A 567 9.37 4.25 11.34
N GLU A 568 9.78 5.40 11.87
CA GLU A 568 9.99 5.54 13.32
C GLU A 568 8.66 5.73 14.06
N LYS A 569 8.61 5.27 15.31
CA LYS A 569 7.51 5.55 16.22
C LYS A 569 7.49 7.05 16.54
N VAL A 570 6.38 7.71 16.24
CA VAL A 570 6.22 9.16 16.46
C VAL A 570 5.79 9.45 17.91
N ILE A 571 4.73 8.80 18.37
CA ILE A 571 4.17 8.95 19.71
C ILE A 571 4.03 7.59 20.38
N ASP A 572 3.89 7.59 21.71
CA ASP A 572 3.55 6.38 22.44
C ASP A 572 2.10 5.98 22.21
N PRO A 573 1.78 4.67 22.31
CA PRO A 573 0.42 4.17 22.18
C PRO A 573 -0.57 4.91 23.07
N LEU A 574 -1.67 5.36 22.46
CA LEU A 574 -2.73 6.07 23.19
C LEU A 574 -3.69 5.10 23.84
N PHE A 575 -4.21 5.47 25.02
CA PHE A 575 -5.19 4.71 25.77
C PHE A 575 -4.68 3.30 26.13
N GLU A 576 -5.52 2.28 25.98
CA GLU A 576 -5.14 0.89 26.22
C GLU A 576 -4.72 0.18 24.91
N SER A 577 -4.32 0.92 23.83
CA SER A 577 -3.91 0.30 22.59
C SER A 577 -2.56 -0.42 22.70
N VAL A 578 -2.43 -1.53 21.97
CA VAL A 578 -1.26 -2.40 21.95
C VAL A 578 -0.84 -2.69 20.52
N PRO A 579 0.45 -2.68 20.16
CA PRO A 579 0.90 -3.00 18.81
C PRO A 579 0.51 -4.42 18.38
N ASP A 580 0.15 -4.59 17.11
CA ASP A 580 -0.37 -5.87 16.57
C ASP A 580 0.59 -7.04 16.81
N HIS A 581 1.89 -6.87 16.61
CA HIS A 581 2.89 -7.93 16.84
C HIS A 581 3.00 -8.34 18.31
N VAL A 582 2.71 -7.44 19.23
CA VAL A 582 2.64 -7.71 20.67
C VAL A 582 1.39 -8.53 21.00
N ILE A 583 0.25 -8.17 20.40
CA ILE A 583 -1.00 -8.94 20.55
C ILE A 583 -0.81 -10.36 19.99
N MET A 584 -0.16 -10.49 18.82
CA MET A 584 0.17 -11.79 18.22
C MET A 584 1.03 -12.64 19.17
N GLN A 585 2.06 -12.06 19.78
CA GLN A 585 2.90 -12.76 20.76
C GLN A 585 2.09 -13.20 21.99
N ALA A 586 1.26 -12.33 22.53
CA ALA A 586 0.45 -12.64 23.71
C ALA A 586 -0.58 -13.75 23.46
N LEU A 587 -1.15 -13.81 22.26
CA LEU A 587 -2.01 -14.92 21.82
C LEU A 587 -1.21 -16.21 21.64
N ALA A 588 -0.02 -16.13 21.03
CA ALA A 588 0.86 -17.30 20.83
C ALA A 588 1.33 -17.90 22.17
N ASP A 589 1.68 -17.07 23.16
CA ASP A 589 2.06 -17.52 24.49
C ASP A 589 0.94 -18.34 25.14
N ARG A 590 -0.31 -17.87 25.06
CA ARG A 590 -1.50 -18.56 25.59
C ARG A 590 -1.88 -19.81 24.81
N LEU A 591 -1.57 -19.84 23.51
CA LEU A 591 -1.81 -21.00 22.64
C LEU A 591 -0.69 -22.04 22.72
N GLY A 592 0.42 -21.75 23.42
CA GLY A 592 1.48 -22.67 23.71
C GLY A 592 2.59 -22.78 22.64
N PHE A 593 2.70 -21.81 21.73
CA PHE A 593 3.78 -21.74 20.74
C PHE A 593 4.52 -20.39 20.71
N GLY A 594 4.40 -19.61 21.78
CA GLY A 594 5.02 -18.29 21.86
C GLY A 594 6.54 -18.33 21.89
N LYS A 595 7.14 -19.41 22.41
CA LYS A 595 8.61 -19.61 22.39
C LYS A 595 9.11 -19.85 20.96
N GLU A 596 8.44 -20.72 20.24
CA GLU A 596 8.75 -21.08 18.85
C GLU A 596 8.55 -19.86 17.94
N LEU A 597 7.49 -19.07 18.17
CA LEU A 597 7.23 -17.85 17.38
C LEU A 597 8.39 -16.85 17.47
N SER A 598 8.96 -16.70 18.66
CA SER A 598 9.95 -15.66 18.95
C SER A 598 11.37 -16.16 19.14
N VAL A 599 11.68 -17.41 18.76
CA VAL A 599 13.01 -18.03 19.01
C VAL A 599 14.17 -17.23 18.44
N ASN A 600 13.96 -16.54 17.32
CA ASN A 600 14.98 -15.74 16.63
C ASN A 600 14.94 -14.25 16.98
N TYR A 601 14.03 -13.83 17.87
CA TYR A 601 13.83 -12.42 18.13
C TYR A 601 14.40 -11.98 19.46
N LYS A 602 14.96 -10.79 19.48
CA LYS A 602 15.19 -10.07 20.72
C LYS A 602 13.83 -9.68 21.29
N MET A 603 13.59 -10.08 22.51
CA MET A 603 12.36 -9.78 23.24
C MET A 603 12.57 -8.57 24.12
N LEU A 604 11.65 -7.61 24.01
CA LEU A 604 11.59 -6.43 24.86
C LEU A 604 10.51 -6.63 25.94
N ASP A 605 10.74 -6.05 27.11
CA ASP A 605 9.73 -5.90 28.17
C ASP A 605 9.13 -4.50 28.04
N SER A 606 8.06 -4.41 27.25
CA SER A 606 7.42 -3.15 26.90
C SER A 606 6.17 -2.90 27.73
N LYS A 607 5.90 -1.64 28.02
CA LYS A 607 4.71 -1.26 28.81
C LYS A 607 3.61 -0.70 27.92
N TYR A 608 2.47 -1.39 27.89
CA TYR A 608 1.26 -0.96 27.20
C TYR A 608 0.04 -1.17 28.11
N ALA A 609 -0.93 -0.28 28.04
CA ALA A 609 -2.16 -0.41 28.83
C ALA A 609 -1.90 -0.61 30.33
N GLY A 610 -0.86 0.02 30.87
CA GLY A 610 -0.50 -0.05 32.29
C GLY A 610 0.16 -1.35 32.77
N LYS A 611 0.50 -2.28 31.88
CA LYS A 611 1.17 -3.55 32.22
C LYS A 611 2.33 -3.90 31.29
N SER A 612 3.19 -4.82 31.71
CA SER A 612 4.31 -5.34 30.93
C SER A 612 3.82 -6.37 29.89
N TRP A 613 4.43 -6.28 28.71
CA TRP A 613 4.20 -7.19 27.59
C TRP A 613 5.53 -7.68 27.03
N ARG A 614 5.56 -8.96 26.61
CA ARG A 614 6.67 -9.50 25.81
C ARG A 614 6.50 -9.01 24.37
N GLU A 615 7.39 -8.15 23.92
CA GLU A 615 7.37 -7.58 22.57
C GLU A 615 8.50 -8.15 21.72
N PRO A 616 8.20 -8.83 20.60
CA PRO A 616 9.22 -9.13 19.59
C PRO A 616 9.73 -7.83 18.97
N GLU A 617 11.04 -7.58 19.05
CA GLU A 617 11.63 -6.34 18.52
C GLU A 617 11.47 -6.30 16.98
N PRO A 618 10.86 -5.25 16.38
CA PRO A 618 10.66 -5.16 14.94
C PRO A 618 11.94 -5.29 14.12
N GLU A 619 13.06 -4.73 14.61
CA GLU A 619 14.37 -4.87 13.98
C GLU A 619 14.84 -6.32 13.87
N SER A 620 14.57 -7.14 14.87
CA SER A 620 14.88 -8.58 14.85
C SER A 620 14.02 -9.34 13.84
N ILE A 621 12.74 -8.95 13.71
CA ILE A 621 11.82 -9.53 12.70
C ILE A 621 12.30 -9.17 11.30
N LEU A 622 12.68 -7.90 11.04
CA LEU A 622 13.26 -7.49 9.76
C LEU A 622 14.54 -8.27 9.45
N GLY A 623 15.35 -8.55 10.46
CA GLY A 623 16.52 -9.42 10.32
C GLY A 623 16.19 -10.84 9.84
N GLU A 624 15.06 -11.41 10.29
CA GLU A 624 14.56 -12.70 9.81
C GLU A 624 14.04 -12.61 8.36
N ILE A 625 13.27 -11.57 8.02
CA ILE A 625 12.84 -11.29 6.64
C ILE A 625 14.04 -11.20 5.71
N ASN A 626 15.07 -10.45 6.11
CA ASN A 626 16.31 -10.27 5.35
C ASN A 626 17.01 -11.61 5.03
N ARG A 627 17.04 -12.55 5.98
CA ARG A 627 17.65 -13.86 5.78
C ARG A 627 16.79 -14.83 4.95
N SER A 628 15.49 -14.62 4.85
CA SER A 628 14.55 -15.59 4.29
C SER A 628 14.06 -15.25 2.88
N VAL A 629 13.91 -13.96 2.57
CA VAL A 629 13.19 -13.52 1.37
C VAL A 629 14.17 -13.11 0.27
N TRP A 630 14.68 -14.11 -0.45
CA TRP A 630 15.67 -13.90 -1.52
C TRP A 630 15.03 -13.60 -2.86
N THR A 631 13.84 -14.19 -3.11
CA THR A 631 13.18 -14.21 -4.42
C THR A 631 12.86 -12.82 -4.96
N ILE A 632 12.64 -11.85 -4.08
CA ILE A 632 12.18 -10.50 -4.41
C ILE A 632 13.06 -9.40 -3.80
N GLY A 633 14.28 -9.74 -3.41
CA GLY A 633 15.31 -8.76 -3.07
C GLY A 633 15.19 -8.07 -1.72
N TYR A 634 14.53 -8.68 -0.73
CA TYR A 634 14.58 -8.19 0.65
C TYR A 634 15.93 -8.45 1.32
N THR A 635 16.73 -9.36 0.79
CA THR A 635 18.09 -9.63 1.24
C THR A 635 18.95 -8.38 1.10
N GLY A 636 19.59 -7.98 2.20
CA GLY A 636 20.39 -6.75 2.30
C GLY A 636 19.59 -5.53 2.82
N GLN A 637 18.29 -5.65 3.04
CA GLN A 637 17.47 -4.58 3.64
C GLN A 637 17.52 -4.66 5.17
N THR A 638 18.63 -4.29 5.76
CA THR A 638 18.84 -4.34 7.21
C THR A 638 18.21 -3.12 7.89
N PRO A 639 17.83 -3.21 9.19
CA PRO A 639 17.36 -2.05 9.94
C PRO A 639 18.36 -0.90 9.94
N GLU A 640 19.64 -1.19 10.05
CA GLU A 640 20.71 -0.20 10.02
C GLU A 640 20.74 0.57 8.70
N ARG A 641 20.72 -0.15 7.58
CA ARG A 641 20.64 0.43 6.23
C ARG A 641 19.43 1.30 6.05
N LEU A 642 18.22 0.79 6.36
CA LEU A 642 16.98 1.54 6.16
C LEU A 642 16.92 2.80 7.03
N LYS A 643 17.38 2.72 8.28
CA LYS A 643 17.47 3.88 9.17
C LYS A 643 18.48 4.91 8.66
N ALA A 644 19.64 4.47 8.14
CA ALA A 644 20.64 5.33 7.51
C ALA A 644 20.04 6.04 6.26
N HIS A 645 19.33 5.31 5.40
CA HIS A 645 18.65 5.88 4.25
C HIS A 645 17.67 6.99 4.65
N MET A 646 16.88 6.78 5.72
CA MET A 646 15.93 7.79 6.20
C MET A 646 16.63 9.05 6.75
N ARG A 647 17.79 8.91 7.38
CA ARG A 647 18.56 10.07 7.89
C ARG A 647 19.31 10.79 6.78
N MET A 648 19.75 10.08 5.75
CA MET A 648 20.61 10.58 4.69
C MET A 648 19.90 10.70 3.34
N MET A 649 18.63 11.10 3.31
CA MET A 649 17.85 11.20 2.06
C MET A 649 18.52 12.13 1.02
N ASN A 650 19.20 13.16 1.45
CA ASN A 650 19.90 14.14 0.62
C ASN A 650 21.02 13.57 -0.26
N VAL A 651 21.60 12.42 0.09
CA VAL A 651 22.65 11.79 -0.73
C VAL A 651 22.10 11.03 -1.94
N PHE A 652 20.79 10.74 -1.95
CA PHE A 652 20.17 9.99 -3.04
C PHE A 652 19.72 10.92 -4.16
N ASP A 653 20.09 10.55 -5.38
CA ASP A 653 19.68 11.27 -6.57
C ASP A 653 18.16 11.11 -6.79
N PRO A 654 17.39 12.23 -6.90
CA PRO A 654 15.93 12.13 -6.99
C PRO A 654 15.42 11.54 -8.31
N LYS A 655 16.27 11.39 -9.34
CA LYS A 655 15.88 10.80 -10.62
C LYS A 655 16.17 9.30 -10.70
N THR A 656 17.32 8.90 -10.19
CA THR A 656 17.80 7.51 -10.27
C THR A 656 17.65 6.74 -8.97
N LEU A 657 17.41 7.42 -7.86
CA LEU A 657 17.46 6.90 -6.48
C LEU A 657 18.83 6.35 -6.06
N LYS A 658 19.86 6.55 -6.86
CA LYS A 658 21.22 6.09 -6.56
C LYS A 658 21.90 7.03 -5.57
N SER A 659 22.61 6.46 -4.60
CA SER A 659 23.41 7.22 -3.64
C SER A 659 24.64 7.83 -4.31
N ARG A 660 24.94 9.07 -3.95
CA ARG A 660 26.20 9.77 -4.27
C ARG A 660 27.33 9.40 -3.29
N GLY A 661 27.04 8.52 -2.31
CA GLY A 661 27.93 8.14 -1.22
C GLY A 661 27.80 9.04 0.00
N GLY A 662 28.20 8.52 1.13
CA GLY A 662 28.22 9.21 2.42
C GLY A 662 28.01 8.23 3.58
N LYS A 663 28.57 8.58 4.74
CA LYS A 663 28.45 7.79 5.96
C LYS A 663 27.40 8.37 6.88
N ASP A 664 26.49 7.52 7.35
CA ASP A 664 25.49 7.90 8.33
C ASP A 664 26.15 8.35 9.65
N PRO A 665 25.86 9.56 10.13
CA PRO A 665 26.52 10.09 11.33
C PRO A 665 26.18 9.34 12.62
N VAL A 666 25.11 8.54 12.60
CA VAL A 666 24.65 7.78 13.78
C VAL A 666 25.24 6.37 13.82
N SER A 667 25.16 5.63 12.72
CA SER A 667 25.59 4.23 12.65
C SER A 667 26.94 4.03 11.97
N GLY A 668 27.44 5.03 11.24
CA GLY A 668 28.63 4.89 10.39
C GLY A 668 28.37 4.12 9.09
N TYR A 669 27.14 3.71 8.83
CA TYR A 669 26.77 2.98 7.61
C TYR A 669 27.12 3.81 6.37
N ASP A 670 27.83 3.19 5.43
CA ASP A 670 28.21 3.84 4.17
C ASP A 670 27.17 3.54 3.09
N THR A 671 26.54 4.58 2.56
CA THR A 671 25.52 4.48 1.51
C THR A 671 26.10 4.33 0.10
N ALA A 672 27.44 4.33 -0.06
CA ALA A 672 28.08 4.26 -1.38
C ALA A 672 27.62 2.99 -2.15
N GLY A 673 27.12 3.20 -3.36
CA GLY A 673 26.56 2.12 -4.19
C GLY A 673 25.14 1.72 -3.88
N ASP A 674 24.51 2.28 -2.86
CA ASP A 674 23.13 1.99 -2.51
C ASP A 674 22.11 2.68 -3.46
N TYR A 675 20.92 2.13 -3.44
CA TYR A 675 19.73 2.78 -3.99
C TYR A 675 18.70 2.96 -2.87
N PHE A 676 17.98 4.08 -2.86
CA PHE A 676 17.05 4.40 -1.79
C PHE A 676 15.93 3.36 -1.69
N GLY A 677 16.07 2.49 -0.71
CA GLY A 677 15.06 1.51 -0.31
C GLY A 677 14.61 0.49 -1.37
N LEU A 678 15.19 0.45 -2.57
CA LEU A 678 14.73 -0.47 -3.63
C LEU A 678 15.03 -1.92 -3.28
N PRO A 679 14.01 -2.78 -3.10
CA PRO A 679 14.24 -4.20 -2.86
C PRO A 679 14.59 -4.95 -4.15
N TRP A 680 14.08 -4.45 -5.29
CA TRP A 680 14.30 -5.08 -6.57
C TRP A 680 14.49 -4.04 -7.70
N PRO A 681 15.48 -4.17 -8.58
CA PRO A 681 16.54 -5.18 -8.52
C PRO A 681 17.33 -5.05 -7.22
N CYS A 682 17.64 -6.19 -6.59
CA CYS A 682 18.51 -6.26 -5.44
C CYS A 682 19.96 -6.20 -5.91
N TYR A 683 20.75 -5.31 -5.34
CA TYR A 683 22.16 -5.22 -5.66
C TYR A 683 22.94 -6.17 -4.75
N GLY A 684 23.56 -7.18 -5.34
CA GLY A 684 24.40 -8.11 -4.63
C GLY A 684 25.62 -7.42 -4.04
N THR A 685 25.98 -7.82 -2.85
CA THR A 685 27.26 -7.45 -2.21
C THR A 685 27.89 -8.70 -1.62
N ALA A 686 29.21 -8.69 -1.44
CA ALA A 686 29.92 -9.79 -0.80
C ALA A 686 29.39 -10.06 0.63
N ALA A 687 28.97 -9.01 1.33
CA ALA A 687 28.45 -9.11 2.71
C ALA A 687 27.16 -9.94 2.81
N ILE A 688 26.27 -9.83 1.84
CA ILE A 688 24.98 -10.56 1.83
C ILE A 688 25.05 -11.85 1.01
N LYS A 689 26.17 -12.15 0.36
CA LYS A 689 26.38 -13.35 -0.46
C LYS A 689 25.26 -13.60 -1.50
N HIS A 690 24.65 -12.52 -1.97
CA HIS A 690 23.57 -12.57 -2.98
C HIS A 690 24.08 -11.98 -4.28
N PRO A 691 23.89 -12.66 -5.44
CA PRO A 691 24.43 -12.21 -6.73
C PRO A 691 23.77 -10.93 -7.26
N GLY A 692 22.69 -10.48 -6.62
CA GLY A 692 21.82 -9.43 -7.13
C GLY A 692 20.69 -9.99 -7.99
N SER A 693 19.57 -9.28 -8.02
CA SER A 693 18.49 -9.57 -8.97
C SER A 693 18.86 -9.04 -10.36
N PRO A 694 18.32 -9.60 -11.44
CA PRO A 694 18.54 -9.06 -12.77
C PRO A 694 18.20 -7.57 -12.81
N ASN A 695 19.02 -6.77 -13.42
CA ASN A 695 18.74 -5.35 -13.63
C ASN A 695 17.61 -5.23 -14.66
N LEU A 696 16.45 -4.74 -14.26
CA LEU A 696 15.33 -4.52 -15.17
C LEU A 696 15.64 -3.49 -16.26
N TYR A 697 16.60 -2.63 -16.03
CA TYR A 697 17.03 -1.62 -16.99
C TYR A 697 18.11 -2.11 -17.94
N ASP A 698 18.64 -3.31 -17.75
CA ASP A 698 19.64 -3.88 -18.64
C ASP A 698 18.96 -4.61 -19.80
N THR A 699 18.86 -3.93 -20.92
CA THR A 699 18.33 -4.46 -22.18
C THR A 699 19.41 -5.07 -23.09
N SER A 700 20.68 -5.08 -22.64
CA SER A 700 21.80 -5.60 -23.44
C SER A 700 21.82 -7.13 -23.49
N LYS A 701 21.13 -7.81 -22.56
CA LYS A 701 21.08 -9.27 -22.47
C LYS A 701 19.76 -9.82 -23.00
N SER A 702 19.87 -10.87 -23.79
CA SER A 702 18.72 -11.68 -24.22
C SER A 702 18.17 -12.51 -23.04
N VAL A 703 16.99 -13.08 -23.23
CA VAL A 703 16.40 -14.03 -22.27
C VAL A 703 17.32 -15.22 -22.02
N MET A 704 18.03 -15.68 -23.06
CA MET A 704 18.94 -16.82 -22.98
C MET A 704 20.22 -16.51 -22.19
N GLU A 705 20.57 -15.25 -22.05
CA GLU A 705 21.77 -14.78 -21.33
C GLU A 705 21.49 -14.38 -19.89
N GLY A 706 20.32 -14.78 -19.33
CA GLY A 706 19.94 -14.54 -17.95
C GLY A 706 18.94 -13.42 -17.73
N GLY A 707 18.29 -12.92 -18.77
CA GLY A 707 17.06 -12.12 -18.66
C GLY A 707 15.86 -13.02 -18.36
N GLY A 708 14.84 -12.54 -17.66
CA GLY A 708 13.61 -13.29 -17.44
C GLY A 708 12.86 -13.60 -18.75
N ASN A 709 12.19 -14.75 -18.81
CA ASN A 709 11.30 -15.07 -19.91
C ASN A 709 10.03 -14.24 -19.83
N PHE A 710 9.84 -13.34 -20.78
CA PHE A 710 8.59 -12.61 -20.92
C PHE A 710 7.61 -13.39 -21.79
N ARG A 711 6.36 -13.48 -21.35
CA ARG A 711 5.30 -14.19 -22.09
C ARG A 711 4.24 -13.22 -22.58
N ALA A 712 4.06 -13.15 -23.89
CA ALA A 712 3.03 -12.32 -24.52
C ALA A 712 1.69 -13.06 -24.64
N ASN A 713 1.69 -14.39 -24.89
CA ASN A 713 0.48 -15.16 -25.06
C ASN A 713 -0.33 -15.31 -23.77
N PHE A 714 -1.65 -15.56 -23.90
CA PHE A 714 -2.55 -15.84 -22.77
C PHE A 714 -2.57 -17.32 -22.36
N GLY A 715 -1.86 -18.18 -23.08
CA GLY A 715 -1.72 -19.60 -22.76
C GLY A 715 -1.04 -19.83 -21.40
N VAL A 716 -1.39 -20.93 -20.75
CA VAL A 716 -0.91 -21.35 -19.42
C VAL A 716 0.56 -21.75 -19.49
#